data_437af0d34f35854dbc07a6eff8b3cd8d
#
_entry.id   437af0d34f35854dbc07a6eff8b3cd8d
#
_cell.length_a   1.000
_cell.length_b   1.000
_cell.length_c   1.000
_cell.angle_alpha   90.00
_cell.angle_beta   90.00
_cell.angle_gamma   90.00
#
_symmetry.space_group_name_H-M   'P 1'
#
loop_
_entity.id
_entity.type
_entity.pdbx_description
1 polymer ?
#
loop_
_entity_poly.entity_id
_entity_poly.type
_entity_poly.pdbx_seq_one_letter_code
_entity_poly.pdbx_strand_id
1 'polypeptide(L)'
;MLQINMADVMNVIGSLTPYLIAIGVLFVLALIITFAVNKKTVKDVATRKIVHSESWLVALVGIVVAMSMMLTGPLSTLLNNATITKYTLSDATVSKANELAKDVQSEAVTLLKNDDSNLPLSGKKVNVFGWGSTNPVYGGTGSGSMSKQYKTVSLLDGMKQAGLKTNTELSKLYTDYRKDRPEVGMFAQDWTLPEVPAKQYSDKLVSDAKDFSDEAVVVLTRVGGEGADLPTDMKAKGITYKNNSKDYDDFQKGESFLQLSKTERDMIDLVTSNFKKVTLVYNGANTFQFDFLNDYPQIQSVVWCPPAGQTGFSALGEVLAGETNPSGKTSDTFLKNLTKSVSYNNFGKFEYTNMADKAAKYKGFTGDDVTAIPGFVNYSEGIYVGYKFYEPASDEGLINYDDTVAFPFGYGLSYTSFDQKLDSVKYKGGKVTVTATVTNTGDKAGKDVVEVYYNPPYTDGGIEKASKNLAGFEKTKELQPGESQKVTVKFDDDDMASYDYKGAKAYMLEKGDYDISIQSDSHHVIDHKAIAVKDTVTYDSDSNTHNGDKTVATNQFDDVAGDVTYLSRADHFANYKEATAAPTNFKMSDKAKETFYNNSNYDPKKFDKDSDKMPTTGAKNGLKLSDMYGKDYDDADWDKLLDQLTFDDMDNLIANGGYGTQAVKSVGKIQLTDADGPASLNNNFTGVGSIGFPASTAFACTWNKDLAKQFGEMIGDMAHDMHVAGWYAPAMNIHRNAFSGRTFEYFSEDSLLSGVMASSEISGAKSKGVYSFMKHFALNDQETKRTEMLCTWTNEQAMREIYLKPFEMSVKEGGAQAVMSSFNYIGNTYAGADSALLQTVLRGEWGFKGFVLTDYFGGYGYQNADQEVRAGNDSMLATTKITNHITDKSATSVKAMRQAAHNILYTAANSWQYANGEPKVATPIWKTAMYVAWGVVAVLVIGLEFLTIKRYLSRKKAVATIEPAAEPAQAE
;
A
#
# COMPACT_ATOMS: atom_id res chain seq x y z
N MET A 1 -11.79 14.10 2.68
CA MET A 1 -12.70 14.25 3.86
C MET A 1 -12.39 13.10 4.78
N LEU A 2 -12.05 13.31 6.05
CA LEU A 2 -11.83 12.22 6.99
C LEU A 2 -13.05 11.28 6.94
N GLN A 3 -12.88 10.07 6.44
CA GLN A 3 -13.88 9.02 6.58
C GLN A 3 -13.71 8.46 7.99
N ILE A 4 -14.57 8.89 8.89
CA ILE A 4 -14.55 8.48 10.30
C ILE A 4 -15.03 7.04 10.37
N ASN A 5 -14.12 6.13 10.67
CA ASN A 5 -14.46 4.75 10.99
C ASN A 5 -15.26 4.71 12.30
N MET A 6 -16.49 4.18 12.29
CA MET A 6 -17.34 4.09 13.48
C MET A 6 -16.74 3.17 14.53
N ALA A 7 -15.99 2.16 14.14
CA ALA A 7 -15.27 1.30 15.09
C ALA A 7 -14.21 2.10 15.87
N ASP A 8 -13.48 3.00 15.21
CA ASP A 8 -12.53 3.89 15.90
C ASP A 8 -13.23 4.83 16.86
N VAL A 9 -14.39 5.39 16.49
CA VAL A 9 -15.21 6.21 17.40
C VAL A 9 -15.60 5.41 18.65
N MET A 10 -16.04 4.17 18.48
CA MET A 10 -16.41 3.29 19.61
C MET A 10 -15.18 2.90 20.44
N ASN A 11 -14.03 2.65 19.84
CA ASN A 11 -12.79 2.38 20.54
C ASN A 11 -12.30 3.60 21.33
N VAL A 12 -12.38 4.80 20.73
CA VAL A 12 -12.11 6.06 21.45
C VAL A 12 -13.03 6.18 22.67
N ILE A 13 -14.34 6.02 22.49
CA ILE A 13 -15.31 6.08 23.61
C ILE A 13 -14.95 5.03 24.67
N GLY A 14 -14.64 3.80 24.28
CA GLY A 14 -14.21 2.72 25.18
C GLY A 14 -12.98 3.10 26.00
N SER A 15 -11.98 3.68 25.37
CA SER A 15 -10.73 4.13 26.00
C SER A 15 -10.93 5.29 26.99
N LEU A 16 -11.98 6.10 26.80
CA LEU A 16 -12.32 7.22 27.66
C LEU A 16 -13.18 6.81 28.86
N THR A 17 -13.86 5.67 28.80
CA THR A 17 -14.82 5.19 29.81
C THR A 17 -14.29 5.24 31.26
N PRO A 18 -13.06 4.79 31.59
CA PRO A 18 -12.54 4.86 32.97
C PRO A 18 -12.46 6.30 33.50
N TYR A 19 -12.04 7.25 32.64
CA TYR A 19 -11.92 8.65 32.99
C TYR A 19 -13.30 9.31 33.17
N LEU A 20 -14.25 9.00 32.29
CA LEU A 20 -15.62 9.49 32.38
C LEU A 20 -16.32 8.96 33.65
N ILE A 21 -16.08 7.71 34.02
CA ILE A 21 -16.56 7.13 35.30
C ILE A 21 -15.94 7.86 36.48
N ALA A 22 -14.61 8.12 36.45
CA ALA A 22 -13.95 8.86 37.54
C ALA A 22 -14.52 10.26 37.71
N ILE A 23 -14.74 11.00 36.61
CA ILE A 23 -15.39 12.32 36.59
C ILE A 23 -16.80 12.22 37.19
N GLY A 24 -17.61 11.25 36.76
CA GLY A 24 -18.96 11.03 37.27
C GLY A 24 -18.98 10.73 38.77
N VAL A 25 -18.09 9.86 39.24
CA VAL A 25 -17.96 9.49 40.66
C VAL A 25 -17.59 10.71 41.50
N LEU A 26 -16.61 11.51 41.10
CA LEU A 26 -16.23 12.73 41.83
C LEU A 26 -17.39 13.74 41.93
N PHE A 27 -18.10 13.94 40.83
CA PHE A 27 -19.28 14.82 40.81
C PHE A 27 -20.40 14.31 41.74
N VAL A 28 -20.72 13.01 41.66
CA VAL A 28 -21.76 12.40 42.50
C VAL A 28 -21.37 12.45 43.99
N LEU A 29 -20.09 12.21 44.32
CA LEU A 29 -19.61 12.31 45.72
C LEU A 29 -19.77 13.73 46.27
N ALA A 30 -19.42 14.77 45.50
CA ALA A 30 -19.64 16.16 45.90
C ALA A 30 -21.12 16.49 46.12
N LEU A 31 -22.00 15.97 45.26
CA LEU A 31 -23.46 16.03 45.46
C LEU A 31 -23.92 15.33 46.75
N ILE A 32 -23.49 14.11 46.95
CA ILE A 32 -23.84 13.32 48.16
C ILE A 32 -23.41 14.09 49.41
N ILE A 33 -22.18 14.60 49.47
CA ILE A 33 -21.68 15.40 50.58
C ILE A 33 -22.54 16.65 50.77
N THR A 34 -22.92 17.33 49.69
CA THR A 34 -23.76 18.56 49.76
C THR A 34 -25.14 18.27 50.36
N PHE A 35 -25.77 17.11 50.06
CA PHE A 35 -27.06 16.72 50.63
C PHE A 35 -26.93 16.10 52.01
N ALA A 36 -25.91 15.28 52.25
CA ALA A 36 -25.70 14.60 53.55
C ALA A 36 -25.33 15.61 54.67
N VAL A 37 -24.52 16.64 54.32
CA VAL A 37 -24.10 17.67 55.28
C VAL A 37 -25.11 18.77 55.29
N ASN A 38 -26.22 18.58 55.99
CA ASN A 38 -27.35 19.52 56.13
C ASN A 38 -27.55 20.00 57.53
N LYS A 39 -28.62 20.82 57.78
CA LYS A 39 -28.91 21.40 59.12
C LYS A 39 -29.15 20.37 60.21
N LYS A 40 -29.58 19.13 59.87
CA LYS A 40 -29.84 18.04 60.83
C LYS A 40 -28.54 17.29 61.19
N THR A 41 -27.64 17.14 60.25
CA THR A 41 -26.35 16.39 60.40
C THR A 41 -25.25 17.26 61.00
N VAL A 42 -25.15 18.54 60.54
CA VAL A 42 -24.12 19.49 60.97
C VAL A 42 -24.79 20.81 61.36
N LYS A 43 -24.93 21.02 62.67
CA LYS A 43 -25.61 22.22 63.23
C LYS A 43 -24.84 23.51 62.99
N ASP A 44 -23.48 23.44 63.05
CA ASP A 44 -22.61 24.58 62.81
C ASP A 44 -22.65 25.03 61.37
N VAL A 45 -23.09 26.27 61.11
CA VAL A 45 -23.23 26.86 59.75
C VAL A 45 -21.87 27.02 59.09
N ALA A 46 -20.85 27.43 59.87
CA ALA A 46 -19.51 27.65 59.31
C ALA A 46 -18.90 26.34 58.77
N THR A 47 -18.95 25.27 59.57
CA THR A 47 -18.47 23.97 59.25
C THR A 47 -19.25 23.34 58.09
N ARG A 48 -20.57 23.47 58.04
CA ARG A 48 -21.38 22.98 56.92
C ARG A 48 -21.03 23.63 55.62
N LYS A 49 -20.86 24.97 55.61
CA LYS A 49 -20.53 25.73 54.39
C LYS A 49 -19.11 25.45 53.90
N ILE A 50 -18.14 25.30 54.80
CA ILE A 50 -16.78 24.96 54.37
C ILE A 50 -16.72 23.56 53.76
N VAL A 51 -17.35 22.55 54.39
CA VAL A 51 -17.40 21.18 53.86
C VAL A 51 -18.04 21.15 52.46
N HIS A 52 -19.12 21.92 52.23
CA HIS A 52 -19.69 21.98 50.88
C HIS A 52 -18.72 22.61 49.89
N SER A 53 -18.07 23.73 50.22
CA SER A 53 -17.13 24.43 49.33
C SER A 53 -15.93 23.52 49.02
N GLU A 54 -15.33 22.89 50.04
CA GLU A 54 -14.17 22.03 49.87
C GLU A 54 -14.49 20.79 49.02
N SER A 55 -15.67 20.15 49.26
CA SER A 55 -16.08 18.99 48.48
C SER A 55 -16.18 19.30 46.97
N TRP A 56 -16.67 20.49 46.61
CA TRP A 56 -16.73 20.93 45.20
C TRP A 56 -15.37 21.36 44.66
N LEU A 57 -14.48 21.97 45.47
CA LEU A 57 -13.12 22.29 45.05
C LEU A 57 -12.29 21.03 44.79
N VAL A 58 -12.38 20.05 45.68
CA VAL A 58 -11.71 18.74 45.49
C VAL A 58 -12.24 18.04 44.24
N ALA A 59 -13.57 18.03 44.04
CA ALA A 59 -14.17 17.48 42.84
C ALA A 59 -13.69 18.17 41.58
N LEU A 60 -13.63 19.51 41.59
CA LEU A 60 -13.12 20.30 40.47
C LEU A 60 -11.67 19.92 40.12
N VAL A 61 -10.78 19.90 41.11
CA VAL A 61 -9.38 19.49 40.89
C VAL A 61 -9.28 18.07 40.35
N GLY A 62 -10.02 17.12 40.96
CA GLY A 62 -10.02 15.73 40.52
C GLY A 62 -10.53 15.56 39.07
N ILE A 63 -11.59 16.31 38.70
CA ILE A 63 -12.12 16.33 37.32
C ILE A 63 -11.07 16.87 36.36
N VAL A 64 -10.40 17.96 36.69
CA VAL A 64 -9.35 18.54 35.83
C VAL A 64 -8.17 17.56 35.65
N VAL A 65 -7.79 16.88 36.76
CA VAL A 65 -6.76 15.83 36.68
C VAL A 65 -7.22 14.69 35.77
N ALA A 66 -8.43 14.17 35.94
CA ALA A 66 -8.96 13.10 35.10
C ALA A 66 -9.05 13.49 33.61
N MET A 67 -9.52 14.72 33.31
CA MET A 67 -9.54 15.26 31.96
C MET A 67 -8.11 15.39 31.38
N SER A 68 -7.17 15.82 32.21
CA SER A 68 -5.77 15.94 31.77
C SER A 68 -5.15 14.61 31.44
N MET A 69 -5.41 13.60 32.29
CA MET A 69 -4.96 12.22 32.02
C MET A 69 -5.60 11.65 30.73
N MET A 70 -6.85 11.95 30.47
CA MET A 70 -7.56 11.58 29.25
C MET A 70 -6.92 12.20 28.00
N LEU A 71 -6.63 13.51 28.06
CA LEU A 71 -6.03 14.25 26.94
C LEU A 71 -4.58 13.85 26.69
N THR A 72 -3.76 13.61 27.73
CA THR A 72 -2.34 13.26 27.63
C THR A 72 -2.08 11.77 27.50
N GLY A 73 -3.08 10.94 27.71
CA GLY A 73 -3.08 9.49 27.56
C GLY A 73 -3.77 9.07 26.25
N PRO A 74 -4.98 8.48 26.33
CA PRO A 74 -5.62 7.82 25.18
C PRO A 74 -5.93 8.75 24.00
N LEU A 75 -6.09 10.05 24.21
CA LEU A 75 -6.35 11.01 23.14
C LEU A 75 -5.07 11.69 22.59
N SER A 76 -3.91 11.49 23.20
CA SER A 76 -2.71 12.27 22.87
C SER A 76 -2.25 12.10 21.43
N THR A 77 -2.25 10.88 20.92
CA THR A 77 -1.85 10.57 19.53
C THR A 77 -2.81 11.20 18.53
N LEU A 78 -4.11 11.03 18.76
CA LEU A 78 -5.16 11.63 17.92
C LEU A 78 -5.06 13.17 17.92
N LEU A 79 -4.89 13.78 19.09
CA LEU A 79 -4.75 15.25 19.22
C LEU A 79 -3.47 15.77 18.58
N ASN A 80 -2.35 15.05 18.73
CA ASN A 80 -1.12 15.42 18.08
C ASN A 80 -1.30 15.39 16.54
N ASN A 81 -1.85 14.34 15.99
CA ASN A 81 -2.05 14.20 14.55
C ASN A 81 -3.07 15.22 14.02
N ALA A 82 -4.18 15.46 14.75
CA ALA A 82 -5.21 16.41 14.34
C ALA A 82 -4.78 17.90 14.44
N THR A 83 -3.80 18.20 15.29
CA THR A 83 -3.32 19.58 15.54
C THR A 83 -1.91 19.84 15.03
N ILE A 84 -1.36 18.93 14.25
CA ILE A 84 -0.05 19.09 13.61
C ILE A 84 -0.06 20.36 12.73
N THR A 85 1.04 21.09 12.72
CA THR A 85 1.17 22.24 11.82
C THR A 85 1.04 21.77 10.37
N LYS A 86 0.14 22.43 9.62
CA LYS A 86 -0.06 22.10 8.20
C LYS A 86 1.05 22.77 7.39
N TYR A 87 2.00 21.98 6.98
CA TYR A 87 3.04 22.38 6.04
C TYR A 87 2.58 22.07 4.62
N THR A 88 2.83 22.95 3.68
CA THR A 88 2.48 22.81 2.26
C THR A 88 3.74 22.88 1.42
N LEU A 89 3.69 22.34 0.22
CA LEU A 89 4.81 22.37 -0.71
C LEU A 89 5.16 23.82 -1.11
N SER A 90 6.46 24.06 -1.30
CA SER A 90 6.94 25.28 -1.93
C SER A 90 6.58 25.31 -3.43
N ASP A 91 6.42 26.51 -4.01
CA ASP A 91 6.13 26.65 -5.45
C ASP A 91 7.17 25.97 -6.32
N ALA A 92 8.44 25.96 -5.90
CA ALA A 92 9.53 25.29 -6.61
C ALA A 92 9.35 23.77 -6.61
N THR A 93 8.99 23.18 -5.48
CA THR A 93 8.70 21.75 -5.36
C THR A 93 7.47 21.38 -6.19
N VAL A 94 6.40 22.18 -6.13
CA VAL A 94 5.19 21.96 -6.94
C VAL A 94 5.52 21.94 -8.43
N SER A 95 6.33 22.89 -8.92
CA SER A 95 6.71 22.97 -10.33
C SER A 95 7.48 21.73 -10.78
N LYS A 96 8.52 21.34 -10.03
CA LYS A 96 9.37 20.18 -10.34
C LYS A 96 8.55 18.87 -10.27
N ALA A 97 7.69 18.71 -9.27
CA ALA A 97 6.86 17.53 -9.12
C ALA A 97 5.88 17.37 -10.28
N ASN A 98 5.24 18.47 -10.72
CA ASN A 98 4.33 18.45 -11.86
C ASN A 98 5.05 18.11 -13.18
N GLU A 99 6.27 18.61 -13.37
CA GLU A 99 7.11 18.30 -14.53
C GLU A 99 7.48 16.82 -14.54
N LEU A 100 8.04 16.32 -13.44
CA LEU A 100 8.39 14.90 -13.33
C LEU A 100 7.18 13.96 -13.48
N ALA A 101 6.00 14.32 -12.92
CA ALA A 101 4.78 13.54 -13.08
C ALA A 101 4.34 13.46 -14.56
N LYS A 102 4.52 14.53 -15.32
CA LYS A 102 4.29 14.53 -16.75
C LYS A 102 5.33 13.67 -17.49
N ASP A 103 6.61 13.75 -17.13
CA ASP A 103 7.68 12.97 -17.77
C ASP A 103 7.49 11.47 -17.56
N VAL A 104 7.11 11.05 -16.34
CA VAL A 104 6.75 9.66 -16.04
C VAL A 104 5.62 9.18 -16.95
N GLN A 105 4.55 9.97 -17.08
CA GLN A 105 3.43 9.58 -17.94
C GLN A 105 3.78 9.58 -19.42
N SER A 106 4.69 10.45 -19.85
CA SER A 106 5.18 10.48 -21.24
C SER A 106 5.86 9.17 -21.64
N GLU A 107 6.58 8.54 -20.71
CA GLU A 107 7.23 7.24 -20.92
C GLU A 107 6.34 6.05 -20.57
N ALA A 108 5.22 6.27 -19.85
CA ALA A 108 4.29 5.21 -19.44
C ALA A 108 3.18 4.95 -20.47
N VAL A 109 2.79 5.95 -21.27
CA VAL A 109 1.78 5.77 -22.31
C VAL A 109 2.25 4.70 -23.30
N THR A 110 1.48 3.61 -23.40
CA THR A 110 1.85 2.43 -24.19
C THR A 110 0.99 2.33 -25.44
N LEU A 111 1.62 2.35 -26.60
CA LEU A 111 0.94 2.16 -27.89
C LEU A 111 0.83 0.67 -28.17
N LEU A 112 -0.39 0.12 -28.09
CA LEU A 112 -0.64 -1.32 -28.24
C LEU A 112 -0.94 -1.72 -29.70
N LYS A 113 -1.49 -0.79 -30.49
CA LYS A 113 -1.82 -1.01 -31.92
C LYS A 113 -1.71 0.30 -32.66
N ASN A 114 -1.20 0.28 -33.91
CA ASN A 114 -1.14 1.47 -34.77
C ASN A 114 -1.11 1.09 -36.27
N ASP A 115 -2.23 0.57 -36.76
CA ASP A 115 -2.38 0.21 -38.18
C ASP A 115 -2.38 1.45 -39.05
N ASP A 116 -1.84 1.33 -40.24
CA ASP A 116 -1.76 2.39 -41.25
C ASP A 116 -1.17 3.73 -40.74
N SER A 117 -0.39 3.68 -39.64
CA SER A 117 0.14 4.88 -38.98
C SER A 117 -0.97 5.89 -38.64
N ASN A 118 -2.10 5.41 -38.10
CA ASN A 118 -3.24 6.23 -37.73
C ASN A 118 -2.91 7.24 -36.60
N LEU A 119 -1.98 6.90 -35.72
CA LEU A 119 -1.34 7.84 -34.80
C LEU A 119 0.08 8.17 -35.25
N PRO A 120 0.56 9.41 -35.01
CA PRO A 120 -0.15 10.53 -34.34
C PRO A 120 -1.29 11.06 -35.23
N LEU A 121 -2.29 11.70 -34.57
CA LEU A 121 -3.46 12.29 -35.24
C LEU A 121 -3.00 13.26 -36.34
N SER A 122 -3.55 13.11 -37.54
CA SER A 122 -3.15 13.88 -38.70
C SER A 122 -3.72 15.31 -38.71
N GLY A 123 -4.89 15.48 -38.04
CA GLY A 123 -5.63 16.74 -37.95
C GLY A 123 -5.50 17.40 -36.59
N LYS A 124 -5.78 18.72 -36.54
CA LYS A 124 -5.87 19.44 -35.27
C LYS A 124 -7.25 19.41 -34.64
N LYS A 125 -8.24 18.80 -35.29
CA LYS A 125 -9.58 18.61 -34.79
C LYS A 125 -9.85 17.13 -34.60
N VAL A 126 -10.46 16.76 -33.48
CA VAL A 126 -10.76 15.36 -33.15
C VAL A 126 -12.07 15.25 -32.39
N ASN A 127 -12.89 14.27 -32.75
CA ASN A 127 -14.07 13.90 -31.96
C ASN A 127 -13.66 12.96 -30.85
N VAL A 128 -13.96 13.29 -29.60
CA VAL A 128 -13.66 12.44 -28.44
C VAL A 128 -14.96 11.87 -27.90
N PHE A 129 -15.11 10.56 -28.03
CA PHE A 129 -16.25 9.78 -27.58
C PHE A 129 -15.96 9.03 -26.28
N GLY A 130 -17.01 8.63 -25.61
CA GLY A 130 -16.96 7.88 -24.35
C GLY A 130 -17.04 8.80 -23.14
N TRP A 131 -17.88 8.42 -22.18
CA TRP A 131 -18.05 9.14 -20.92
C TRP A 131 -16.72 9.31 -20.15
N GLY A 132 -15.80 8.35 -20.29
CA GLY A 132 -14.43 8.40 -19.75
C GLY A 132 -13.65 9.63 -20.17
N SER A 133 -13.96 10.25 -21.33
CA SER A 133 -13.29 11.46 -21.84
C SER A 133 -13.46 12.67 -20.91
N THR A 134 -14.61 12.80 -20.25
CA THR A 134 -14.91 13.86 -19.28
C THR A 134 -14.71 13.41 -17.81
N ASN A 135 -14.52 12.12 -17.59
CA ASN A 135 -14.31 11.51 -16.28
C ASN A 135 -13.13 10.50 -16.34
N PRO A 136 -11.91 10.96 -16.64
CA PRO A 136 -10.75 10.07 -16.70
C PRO A 136 -10.31 9.60 -15.30
N VAL A 137 -9.51 8.53 -15.26
CA VAL A 137 -8.93 7.99 -14.03
C VAL A 137 -7.56 8.59 -13.80
N TYR A 138 -7.41 9.36 -12.73
CA TYR A 138 -6.16 9.97 -12.31
C TYR A 138 -5.33 9.07 -11.40
N GLY A 139 -5.98 8.26 -10.57
CA GLY A 139 -5.43 7.31 -9.61
C GLY A 139 -6.52 6.38 -9.11
N GLY A 140 -6.18 5.42 -8.27
CA GLY A 140 -7.15 4.58 -7.59
C GLY A 140 -7.81 5.26 -6.39
N THR A 141 -8.58 4.50 -5.64
CA THR A 141 -9.28 4.96 -4.43
C THR A 141 -8.75 4.27 -3.17
N GLY A 142 -8.99 4.85 -1.99
CA GLY A 142 -8.50 4.31 -0.71
C GLY A 142 -7.33 5.12 -0.15
N SER A 143 -6.49 4.50 0.68
CA SER A 143 -5.32 5.12 1.31
C SER A 143 -4.29 5.60 0.28
N GLY A 144 -4.12 4.87 -0.83
CA GLY A 144 -3.28 5.23 -1.97
C GLY A 144 -3.89 6.27 -2.92
N SER A 145 -5.04 6.86 -2.59
CA SER A 145 -5.70 7.86 -3.43
C SER A 145 -4.90 9.17 -3.48
N MET A 146 -4.98 9.84 -4.61
CA MET A 146 -4.33 11.13 -4.84
C MET A 146 -5.00 12.26 -4.05
N SER A 147 -4.22 13.20 -3.54
CA SER A 147 -4.74 14.41 -2.88
C SER A 147 -5.53 15.30 -3.86
N LYS A 148 -6.65 15.87 -3.37
CA LYS A 148 -7.46 16.84 -4.11
C LYS A 148 -7.01 18.31 -3.89
N GLN A 149 -5.90 18.53 -3.21
CA GLN A 149 -5.41 19.87 -2.86
C GLN A 149 -4.88 20.62 -4.06
N TYR A 150 -4.31 19.92 -5.02
CA TYR A 150 -3.71 20.51 -6.23
C TYR A 150 -4.61 20.29 -7.45
N LYS A 151 -4.52 21.24 -8.41
CA LYS A 151 -5.32 21.16 -9.63
C LYS A 151 -4.82 20.05 -10.56
N THR A 152 -5.73 19.25 -11.07
CA THR A 152 -5.46 18.24 -12.11
C THR A 152 -5.58 18.83 -13.50
N VAL A 153 -4.81 18.29 -14.44
CA VAL A 153 -5.02 18.49 -15.87
C VAL A 153 -6.00 17.41 -16.35
N SER A 154 -7.14 17.80 -16.91
CA SER A 154 -8.09 16.85 -17.49
C SER A 154 -7.56 16.29 -18.83
N LEU A 155 -8.10 15.15 -19.28
CA LEU A 155 -7.76 14.56 -20.57
C LEU A 155 -8.00 15.56 -21.73
N LEU A 156 -9.16 16.23 -21.74
CA LEU A 156 -9.48 17.21 -22.76
C LEU A 156 -8.61 18.48 -22.67
N ASP A 157 -8.22 18.90 -21.45
CA ASP A 157 -7.26 20.02 -21.28
C ASP A 157 -5.87 19.62 -21.76
N GLY A 158 -5.42 18.40 -21.52
CA GLY A 158 -4.13 17.88 -22.02
C GLY A 158 -4.10 17.86 -23.55
N MET A 159 -5.14 17.37 -24.19
CA MET A 159 -5.28 17.43 -25.66
C MET A 159 -5.27 18.87 -26.18
N LYS A 160 -5.94 19.80 -25.49
CA LYS A 160 -5.95 21.22 -25.85
C LYS A 160 -4.58 21.87 -25.67
N GLN A 161 -3.82 21.52 -24.64
CA GLN A 161 -2.42 21.99 -24.42
C GLN A 161 -1.53 21.56 -25.58
N ALA A 162 -1.69 20.37 -26.10
CA ALA A 162 -1.01 19.84 -27.29
C ALA A 162 -1.60 20.35 -28.63
N GLY A 163 -2.39 21.41 -28.62
CA GLY A 163 -2.90 22.07 -29.82
C GLY A 163 -4.08 21.35 -30.51
N LEU A 164 -4.62 20.27 -29.93
CA LEU A 164 -5.78 19.57 -30.46
C LEU A 164 -7.07 20.31 -30.07
N LYS A 165 -8.03 20.39 -31.00
CA LYS A 165 -9.37 20.93 -30.77
C LYS A 165 -10.35 19.79 -30.68
N THR A 166 -10.98 19.63 -29.52
CA THR A 166 -11.99 18.61 -29.28
C THR A 166 -13.39 19.15 -29.58
N ASN A 167 -14.33 18.25 -29.95
CA ASN A 167 -15.71 18.59 -30.20
C ASN A 167 -16.43 18.85 -28.86
N THR A 168 -16.81 20.10 -28.61
CA THR A 168 -17.41 20.52 -27.34
C THR A 168 -18.87 20.03 -27.15
N GLU A 169 -19.58 19.75 -28.21
CA GLU A 169 -20.95 19.21 -28.11
C GLU A 169 -20.94 17.77 -27.59
N LEU A 170 -19.92 16.96 -27.98
CA LEU A 170 -19.73 15.63 -27.42
C LEU A 170 -19.39 15.68 -25.93
N SER A 171 -18.42 16.50 -25.55
CA SER A 171 -18.04 16.62 -24.13
C SER A 171 -19.19 17.17 -23.28
N LYS A 172 -20.03 18.05 -23.84
CA LYS A 172 -21.25 18.53 -23.19
C LYS A 172 -22.25 17.40 -22.98
N LEU A 173 -22.49 16.54 -24.00
CA LEU A 173 -23.37 15.38 -23.88
C LEU A 173 -22.99 14.50 -22.68
N TYR A 174 -21.71 14.15 -22.53
CA TYR A 174 -21.21 13.33 -21.44
C TYR A 174 -21.33 14.01 -20.06
N THR A 175 -20.99 15.29 -19.97
CA THR A 175 -21.12 16.06 -18.74
C THR A 175 -22.58 16.24 -18.31
N ASP A 176 -23.47 16.48 -19.26
CA ASP A 176 -24.90 16.60 -18.98
C ASP A 176 -25.54 15.24 -18.60
N TYR A 177 -25.04 14.13 -19.17
CA TYR A 177 -25.52 12.79 -18.86
C TYR A 177 -25.20 12.41 -17.40
N ARG A 178 -23.93 12.49 -17.01
CA ARG A 178 -23.49 12.28 -15.63
C ARG A 178 -22.18 12.99 -15.33
N LYS A 179 -22.21 13.84 -14.32
CA LYS A 179 -21.05 14.66 -13.93
C LYS A 179 -20.06 13.89 -13.07
N ASP A 180 -20.56 13.09 -12.13
CA ASP A 180 -19.73 12.48 -11.09
C ASP A 180 -19.51 10.98 -11.35
N ARG A 181 -18.28 10.51 -11.15
CA ARG A 181 -17.92 9.10 -11.22
C ARG A 181 -18.58 8.33 -10.07
N PRO A 182 -19.09 7.08 -10.32
CA PRO A 182 -19.51 6.17 -9.27
C PRO A 182 -18.36 5.91 -8.29
N GLU A 183 -18.70 5.82 -7.01
CA GLU A 183 -17.72 5.57 -5.98
C GLU A 183 -17.41 4.07 -5.89
N VAL A 184 -16.12 3.72 -6.00
CA VAL A 184 -15.60 2.36 -5.83
C VAL A 184 -14.49 2.40 -4.78
N GLY A 185 -14.56 1.54 -3.78
CA GLY A 185 -13.56 1.44 -2.73
C GLY A 185 -14.11 0.83 -1.45
N MET A 186 -13.40 1.01 -0.37
CA MET A 186 -13.65 0.41 0.94
C MET A 186 -15.05 0.72 1.52
N PHE A 187 -15.58 1.92 1.25
CA PHE A 187 -16.82 2.41 1.87
C PHE A 187 -18.03 2.39 0.94
N ALA A 188 -17.82 2.29 -0.35
CA ALA A 188 -18.88 2.20 -1.35
C ALA A 188 -18.39 1.41 -2.57
N GLN A 189 -19.27 0.58 -3.11
CA GLN A 189 -18.98 -0.23 -4.29
C GLN A 189 -20.14 -0.09 -5.29
N ASP A 190 -20.19 1.08 -5.96
CA ASP A 190 -21.08 1.31 -7.09
C ASP A 190 -20.33 1.00 -8.39
N TRP A 191 -20.51 -0.20 -8.92
CA TRP A 191 -19.86 -0.71 -10.14
C TRP A 191 -20.52 -0.24 -11.44
N THR A 192 -21.32 0.80 -11.38
CA THR A 192 -21.91 1.41 -12.58
C THR A 192 -20.81 1.90 -13.52
N LEU A 193 -20.87 1.51 -14.78
CA LEU A 193 -20.07 2.08 -15.87
C LEU A 193 -20.96 3.08 -16.64
N PRO A 194 -20.90 4.37 -16.29
CA PRO A 194 -21.71 5.35 -17.00
C PRO A 194 -21.24 5.46 -18.46
N GLU A 195 -22.17 5.26 -19.37
CA GLU A 195 -21.96 5.56 -20.79
C GLU A 195 -23.30 6.00 -21.40
N VAL A 196 -23.24 6.89 -22.35
CA VAL A 196 -24.42 7.46 -22.99
C VAL A 196 -25.02 6.42 -23.93
N PRO A 197 -26.29 6.01 -23.74
CA PRO A 197 -26.97 5.11 -24.68
C PRO A 197 -26.99 5.65 -26.11
N ALA A 198 -26.71 4.80 -27.10
CA ALA A 198 -26.62 5.19 -28.52
C ALA A 198 -27.82 6.02 -29.02
N LYS A 199 -29.02 5.76 -28.52
CA LYS A 199 -30.25 6.53 -28.86
C LYS A 199 -30.19 8.01 -28.47
N GLN A 200 -29.29 8.42 -27.56
CA GLN A 200 -29.14 9.80 -27.14
C GLN A 200 -28.21 10.60 -28.06
N TYR A 201 -27.46 9.95 -28.94
CA TYR A 201 -26.71 10.59 -29.99
C TYR A 201 -27.67 10.92 -31.15
N SER A 202 -28.15 12.16 -31.21
CA SER A 202 -29.05 12.57 -32.29
C SER A 202 -28.31 12.51 -33.64
N ASP A 203 -29.08 12.26 -34.72
CA ASP A 203 -28.53 12.27 -36.08
C ASP A 203 -27.81 13.57 -36.41
N LYS A 204 -28.30 14.69 -35.86
CA LYS A 204 -27.67 15.99 -36.03
C LYS A 204 -26.28 16.01 -35.33
N LEU A 205 -26.19 15.52 -34.09
CA LEU A 205 -24.91 15.49 -33.36
C LEU A 205 -23.88 14.63 -34.09
N VAL A 206 -24.29 13.48 -34.62
CA VAL A 206 -23.40 12.58 -35.37
C VAL A 206 -22.97 13.22 -36.68
N SER A 207 -23.92 13.88 -37.41
CA SER A 207 -23.59 14.62 -38.63
C SER A 207 -22.64 15.76 -38.38
N ASP A 208 -22.88 16.60 -37.34
CA ASP A 208 -22.02 17.71 -36.96
C ASP A 208 -20.63 17.21 -36.53
N ALA A 209 -20.54 16.06 -35.88
CA ALA A 209 -19.28 15.44 -35.51
C ALA A 209 -18.44 15.01 -36.77
N LYS A 210 -19.10 14.45 -37.75
CA LYS A 210 -18.46 14.09 -39.05
C LYS A 210 -17.97 15.32 -39.81
N ASP A 211 -18.75 16.40 -39.79
CA ASP A 211 -18.34 17.68 -40.38
C ASP A 211 -17.20 18.36 -39.62
N PHE A 212 -17.07 18.05 -38.30
CA PHE A 212 -16.02 18.59 -37.44
C PHE A 212 -14.66 17.95 -37.71
N SER A 213 -14.61 16.59 -37.82
CA SER A 213 -13.36 15.83 -38.05
C SER A 213 -13.67 14.40 -38.51
N ASP A 214 -12.80 13.86 -39.37
CA ASP A 214 -12.78 12.43 -39.78
C ASP A 214 -12.16 11.52 -38.71
N GLU A 215 -11.47 12.09 -37.72
CA GLU A 215 -10.76 11.38 -36.67
C GLU A 215 -11.63 11.28 -35.40
N ALA A 216 -11.71 10.09 -34.83
CA ALA A 216 -12.40 9.82 -33.59
C ALA A 216 -11.47 9.14 -32.56
N VAL A 217 -11.52 9.60 -31.31
CA VAL A 217 -10.91 8.96 -30.14
C VAL A 217 -12.01 8.45 -29.25
N VAL A 218 -11.98 7.17 -28.90
CA VAL A 218 -12.89 6.54 -27.91
C VAL A 218 -12.13 6.33 -26.61
N VAL A 219 -12.69 6.79 -25.49
CA VAL A 219 -12.05 6.68 -24.17
C VAL A 219 -12.86 5.74 -23.27
N LEU A 220 -12.27 4.60 -22.93
CA LEU A 220 -12.79 3.66 -21.94
C LEU A 220 -12.02 3.81 -20.63
N THR A 221 -12.73 3.72 -19.49
CA THR A 221 -12.10 3.84 -18.18
C THR A 221 -12.51 2.73 -17.24
N ARG A 222 -11.54 2.24 -16.44
CA ARG A 222 -11.81 1.33 -15.32
C ARG A 222 -11.01 1.82 -14.11
N VAL A 223 -11.65 1.82 -12.93
CA VAL A 223 -11.03 2.24 -11.67
C VAL A 223 -11.02 1.08 -10.70
N GLY A 224 -9.86 0.83 -10.10
CA GLY A 224 -9.70 -0.05 -8.94
C GLY A 224 -9.61 0.75 -7.65
N GLY A 225 -9.80 0.10 -6.53
CA GLY A 225 -9.76 0.75 -5.22
C GLY A 225 -9.48 -0.22 -4.07
N GLU A 226 -8.93 0.33 -3.01
CA GLU A 226 -8.71 -0.41 -1.77
C GLU A 226 -10.04 -0.92 -1.19
N GLY A 227 -10.05 -2.20 -0.74
CA GLY A 227 -11.21 -2.85 -0.17
C GLY A 227 -12.24 -3.35 -1.20
N ALA A 228 -11.92 -3.29 -2.51
CA ALA A 228 -12.87 -3.62 -3.56
C ALA A 228 -12.18 -4.26 -4.78
N ASP A 229 -12.12 -5.60 -4.81
CA ASP A 229 -11.74 -6.33 -6.03
C ASP A 229 -12.79 -6.12 -7.12
N LEU A 230 -12.35 -6.05 -8.37
CA LEU A 230 -13.20 -5.82 -9.52
C LEU A 230 -14.09 -7.06 -9.78
N PRO A 231 -15.39 -6.89 -10.09
CA PRO A 231 -16.29 -8.01 -10.32
C PRO A 231 -15.88 -8.91 -11.50
N THR A 232 -15.69 -10.19 -11.23
CA THR A 232 -15.50 -11.24 -12.25
C THR A 232 -16.82 -11.64 -12.94
N ASP A 233 -17.97 -11.36 -12.32
CA ASP A 233 -19.33 -11.49 -12.87
C ASP A 233 -20.19 -10.35 -12.35
N MET A 234 -20.57 -9.43 -13.22
CA MET A 234 -21.42 -8.26 -12.89
C MET A 234 -22.83 -8.63 -12.41
N LYS A 235 -23.29 -9.86 -12.65
CA LYS A 235 -24.56 -10.38 -12.13
C LYS A 235 -24.41 -11.21 -10.87
N ALA A 236 -23.20 -11.32 -10.31
CA ALA A 236 -22.98 -12.04 -9.06
C ALA A 236 -23.71 -11.40 -7.88
N LYS A 237 -24.09 -12.23 -6.91
CA LYS A 237 -24.74 -11.75 -5.67
C LYS A 237 -23.85 -10.77 -4.91
N GLY A 238 -24.39 -9.61 -4.62
CA GLY A 238 -23.70 -8.55 -3.85
C GLY A 238 -23.06 -7.48 -4.76
N ILE A 239 -22.99 -7.68 -6.06
CA ILE A 239 -22.54 -6.65 -7.00
C ILE A 239 -23.69 -5.68 -7.28
N THR A 240 -23.40 -4.38 -7.12
CA THR A 240 -24.37 -3.29 -7.29
C THR A 240 -23.95 -2.37 -8.43
N TYR A 241 -24.80 -2.22 -9.43
CA TYR A 241 -24.65 -1.24 -10.51
C TYR A 241 -26.00 -0.83 -11.08
N LYS A 242 -26.02 0.25 -11.86
CA LYS A 242 -27.21 0.75 -12.56
C LYS A 242 -27.02 0.61 -14.07
N ASN A 243 -28.01 0.08 -14.77
CA ASN A 243 -28.04 0.07 -16.23
C ASN A 243 -28.16 1.49 -16.78
N ASN A 244 -27.47 1.76 -17.88
CA ASN A 244 -27.52 3.04 -18.58
C ASN A 244 -28.83 3.22 -19.37
N SER A 245 -29.55 2.13 -19.67
CA SER A 245 -30.85 2.12 -20.34
C SER A 245 -31.86 1.29 -19.56
N LYS A 246 -33.13 1.58 -19.77
CA LYS A 246 -34.26 0.75 -19.31
C LYS A 246 -34.60 -0.36 -20.30
N ASP A 247 -34.11 -0.27 -21.53
CA ASP A 247 -34.44 -1.18 -22.62
C ASP A 247 -33.60 -2.45 -22.64
N TYR A 248 -32.47 -2.46 -21.92
CA TYR A 248 -31.53 -3.58 -21.86
C TYR A 248 -30.66 -3.55 -20.59
N ASP A 249 -30.10 -4.70 -20.26
CA ASP A 249 -29.06 -4.83 -19.24
C ASP A 249 -27.67 -4.56 -19.83
N ASP A 250 -26.84 -3.79 -19.11
CA ASP A 250 -25.46 -3.49 -19.51
C ASP A 250 -24.56 -4.73 -19.49
N PHE A 251 -24.88 -5.70 -18.65
CA PHE A 251 -24.12 -6.95 -18.53
C PHE A 251 -25.01 -8.17 -18.48
N GLN A 252 -24.55 -9.27 -19.07
CA GLN A 252 -25.12 -10.60 -18.92
C GLN A 252 -24.41 -11.37 -17.80
N LYS A 253 -24.97 -12.52 -17.39
CA LYS A 253 -24.33 -13.41 -16.40
C LYS A 253 -22.99 -13.94 -16.94
N GLY A 254 -21.95 -13.84 -16.11
CA GLY A 254 -20.59 -14.22 -16.46
C GLY A 254 -19.78 -13.14 -17.18
N GLU A 255 -20.38 -11.98 -17.47
CA GLU A 255 -19.62 -10.83 -17.97
C GLU A 255 -19.01 -10.04 -16.81
N SER A 256 -17.74 -9.67 -16.97
CA SER A 256 -16.94 -9.02 -15.93
C SER A 256 -16.93 -7.50 -16.09
N PHE A 257 -16.46 -6.81 -15.04
CA PHE A 257 -16.20 -5.37 -15.07
C PHE A 257 -15.09 -4.98 -16.07
N LEU A 258 -14.18 -5.89 -16.40
CA LEU A 258 -13.05 -5.67 -17.32
C LEU A 258 -13.37 -6.03 -18.77
N GLN A 259 -14.65 -6.08 -19.10
CA GLN A 259 -15.16 -6.23 -20.47
C GLN A 259 -15.98 -4.99 -20.89
N LEU A 260 -16.33 -4.89 -22.16
CA LEU A 260 -17.25 -3.86 -22.62
C LEU A 260 -18.67 -4.11 -22.07
N SER A 261 -19.27 -3.09 -21.46
CA SER A 261 -20.71 -3.10 -21.23
C SER A 261 -21.48 -3.04 -22.56
N LYS A 262 -22.76 -3.41 -22.53
CA LYS A 262 -23.61 -3.28 -23.73
C LYS A 262 -23.64 -1.85 -24.25
N THR A 263 -23.77 -0.85 -23.36
CA THR A 263 -23.81 0.56 -23.76
C THR A 263 -22.47 1.03 -24.35
N GLU A 264 -21.34 0.59 -23.82
CA GLU A 264 -20.01 0.88 -24.40
C GLU A 264 -19.87 0.23 -25.79
N ARG A 265 -20.36 -1.00 -25.96
CA ARG A 265 -20.35 -1.69 -27.26
C ARG A 265 -21.24 -0.93 -28.28
N ASP A 266 -22.46 -0.55 -27.90
CA ASP A 266 -23.35 0.21 -28.76
C ASP A 266 -22.75 1.57 -29.17
N MET A 267 -21.97 2.23 -28.28
CA MET A 267 -21.27 3.45 -28.60
C MET A 267 -20.12 3.19 -29.58
N ILE A 268 -19.35 2.11 -29.41
CA ILE A 268 -18.30 1.71 -30.37
C ILE A 268 -18.91 1.38 -31.74
N ASP A 269 -20.03 0.65 -31.79
CA ASP A 269 -20.78 0.37 -33.02
C ASP A 269 -21.16 1.67 -33.74
N LEU A 270 -21.68 2.65 -33.00
CA LEU A 270 -22.04 3.95 -33.54
C LEU A 270 -20.80 4.67 -34.10
N VAL A 271 -19.71 4.70 -33.36
CA VAL A 271 -18.47 5.38 -33.76
C VAL A 271 -17.87 4.72 -35.01
N THR A 272 -17.67 3.40 -35.00
CA THR A 272 -17.04 2.65 -36.10
C THR A 272 -17.89 2.61 -37.37
N SER A 273 -19.24 2.74 -37.25
CA SER A 273 -20.12 2.90 -38.38
C SER A 273 -20.03 4.28 -39.07
N ASN A 274 -19.53 5.30 -38.35
CA ASN A 274 -19.49 6.68 -38.85
C ASN A 274 -18.08 7.19 -39.12
N PHE A 275 -17.04 6.62 -38.47
CA PHE A 275 -15.66 7.02 -38.59
C PHE A 275 -14.79 5.84 -39.02
N LYS A 276 -13.82 6.07 -39.88
CA LYS A 276 -12.90 5.04 -40.37
C LYS A 276 -11.57 5.05 -39.65
N LYS A 277 -11.21 6.19 -39.04
CA LYS A 277 -9.97 6.38 -38.26
C LYS A 277 -10.33 6.52 -36.80
N VAL A 278 -10.32 5.41 -36.09
CA VAL A 278 -10.68 5.36 -34.68
C VAL A 278 -9.45 5.00 -33.86
N THR A 279 -9.17 5.80 -32.85
CA THR A 279 -8.20 5.50 -31.79
C THR A 279 -8.93 5.14 -30.50
N LEU A 280 -8.63 3.99 -29.95
CA LEU A 280 -9.12 3.59 -28.62
C LEU A 280 -8.08 3.94 -27.54
N VAL A 281 -8.48 4.69 -26.54
CA VAL A 281 -7.69 4.97 -25.34
C VAL A 281 -8.33 4.20 -24.17
N TYR A 282 -7.62 3.25 -23.63
CA TYR A 282 -7.98 2.59 -22.37
C TYR A 282 -7.23 3.26 -21.22
N ASN A 283 -7.97 3.86 -20.27
CA ASN A 283 -7.43 4.51 -19.09
C ASN A 283 -7.83 3.74 -17.83
N GLY A 284 -6.91 2.97 -17.34
CA GLY A 284 -7.05 2.10 -16.16
C GLY A 284 -5.75 1.37 -15.85
N ALA A 285 -5.62 0.84 -14.63
CA ALA A 285 -4.44 0.10 -14.20
C ALA A 285 -4.52 -1.40 -14.51
N ASN A 286 -5.73 -1.98 -14.39
CA ASN A 286 -5.94 -3.40 -14.59
C ASN A 286 -5.93 -3.75 -16.08
N THR A 287 -5.44 -4.92 -16.45
CA THR A 287 -5.52 -5.40 -17.84
C THR A 287 -6.98 -5.56 -18.26
N PHE A 288 -7.29 -5.16 -19.49
CA PHE A 288 -8.64 -5.17 -20.05
C PHE A 288 -8.78 -6.26 -21.11
N GLN A 289 -9.95 -6.84 -21.25
CA GLN A 289 -10.23 -7.85 -22.25
C GLN A 289 -10.43 -7.23 -23.64
N PHE A 290 -9.48 -7.45 -24.55
CA PHE A 290 -9.45 -6.85 -25.89
C PHE A 290 -9.88 -7.81 -27.02
N ASP A 291 -10.63 -8.89 -26.72
CA ASP A 291 -11.14 -9.85 -27.73
C ASP A 291 -11.96 -9.17 -28.84
N PHE A 292 -12.67 -8.11 -28.51
CA PHE A 292 -13.55 -7.37 -29.44
C PHE A 292 -12.79 -6.63 -30.55
N LEU A 293 -11.50 -6.38 -30.44
CA LEU A 293 -10.75 -5.60 -31.43
C LEU A 293 -10.83 -6.21 -32.83
N ASN A 294 -10.96 -7.52 -32.94
CA ASN A 294 -11.10 -8.22 -34.21
C ASN A 294 -12.42 -7.90 -34.93
N ASP A 295 -13.46 -7.51 -34.17
CA ASP A 295 -14.80 -7.17 -34.72
C ASP A 295 -14.84 -5.75 -35.25
N TYR A 296 -13.85 -4.90 -34.91
CA TYR A 296 -13.83 -3.48 -35.26
C TYR A 296 -12.51 -3.07 -35.97
N PRO A 297 -12.34 -3.43 -37.24
CA PRO A 297 -11.12 -3.07 -38.01
C PRO A 297 -10.94 -1.54 -38.19
N GLN A 298 -11.97 -0.74 -37.93
CA GLN A 298 -11.88 0.73 -37.89
C GLN A 298 -11.11 1.25 -36.69
N ILE A 299 -10.96 0.46 -35.61
CA ILE A 299 -10.07 0.79 -34.50
C ILE A 299 -8.64 0.49 -34.94
N GLN A 300 -8.03 1.49 -35.57
CA GLN A 300 -6.69 1.39 -36.13
C GLN A 300 -5.58 1.59 -35.09
N SER A 301 -5.89 2.30 -34.01
CA SER A 301 -4.90 2.47 -32.92
C SER A 301 -5.52 2.17 -31.55
N VAL A 302 -4.71 1.59 -30.67
CA VAL A 302 -5.04 1.33 -29.27
C VAL A 302 -3.94 1.86 -28.39
N VAL A 303 -4.28 2.67 -27.42
CA VAL A 303 -3.35 3.27 -26.45
C VAL A 303 -3.77 2.85 -25.04
N TRP A 304 -2.88 2.26 -24.29
CA TRP A 304 -3.04 2.07 -22.85
C TRP A 304 -2.44 3.29 -22.12
N CYS A 305 -3.28 3.95 -21.34
CA CYS A 305 -2.92 5.07 -20.49
C CYS A 305 -3.20 4.69 -19.02
N PRO A 306 -2.23 4.16 -18.26
CA PRO A 306 -2.41 3.95 -16.83
C PRO A 306 -2.85 5.23 -16.11
N PRO A 307 -3.39 5.16 -14.88
CA PRO A 307 -3.86 6.34 -14.15
C PRO A 307 -2.79 7.43 -14.06
N ALA A 308 -3.15 8.64 -14.51
CA ALA A 308 -2.18 9.63 -15.02
C ALA A 308 -1.67 10.64 -13.97
N GLY A 309 -2.10 10.53 -12.70
CA GLY A 309 -1.72 11.51 -11.68
C GLY A 309 -2.22 12.93 -11.96
N GLN A 310 -1.55 13.91 -11.38
CA GLN A 310 -1.97 15.33 -11.41
C GLN A 310 -1.90 15.94 -12.81
N THR A 311 -0.81 15.66 -13.56
CA THR A 311 -0.48 16.37 -14.82
C THR A 311 -0.28 15.43 -16.02
N GLY A 312 -0.34 14.11 -15.84
CA GLY A 312 0.01 13.14 -16.87
C GLY A 312 -0.87 13.16 -18.12
N PHE A 313 -2.11 13.67 -18.05
CA PHE A 313 -2.91 13.81 -19.27
C PHE A 313 -2.36 14.88 -20.26
N SER A 314 -1.46 15.77 -19.80
CA SER A 314 -0.69 16.63 -20.75
C SER A 314 0.16 15.76 -21.67
N ALA A 315 0.84 14.74 -21.10
CA ALA A 315 1.66 13.80 -21.87
C ALA A 315 0.83 12.95 -22.84
N LEU A 316 -0.35 12.45 -22.43
CA LEU A 316 -1.24 11.74 -23.36
C LEU A 316 -1.66 12.65 -24.52
N GLY A 317 -1.96 13.93 -24.26
CA GLY A 317 -2.27 14.91 -25.29
C GLY A 317 -1.14 15.06 -26.31
N GLU A 318 0.10 15.17 -25.82
CA GLU A 318 1.33 15.29 -26.65
C GLU A 318 1.58 14.02 -27.47
N VAL A 319 1.36 12.82 -26.89
CA VAL A 319 1.45 11.56 -27.62
C VAL A 319 0.42 11.53 -28.76
N LEU A 320 -0.86 11.82 -28.49
CA LEU A 320 -1.89 11.84 -29.52
C LEU A 320 -1.59 12.86 -30.64
N ALA A 321 -1.01 14.01 -30.30
CA ALA A 321 -0.65 15.05 -31.25
C ALA A 321 0.68 14.79 -32.01
N GLY A 322 1.47 13.79 -31.57
CA GLY A 322 2.79 13.47 -32.13
C GLY A 322 3.91 14.38 -31.69
N GLU A 323 3.71 15.16 -30.64
CA GLU A 323 4.76 15.99 -30.02
C GLU A 323 5.71 15.13 -29.16
N THR A 324 5.19 14.03 -28.58
CA THR A 324 5.94 13.02 -27.84
C THR A 324 5.78 11.67 -28.53
N ASN A 325 6.88 10.96 -28.75
CA ASN A 325 6.87 9.60 -29.28
C ASN A 325 6.67 8.61 -28.12
N PRO A 326 5.61 7.75 -28.14
CA PRO A 326 5.39 6.78 -27.09
C PRO A 326 6.55 5.78 -26.98
N SER A 327 6.93 5.45 -25.76
CA SER A 327 7.98 4.48 -25.44
C SER A 327 7.63 3.59 -24.26
N GLY A 328 6.37 3.60 -23.83
CA GLY A 328 5.86 2.73 -22.78
C GLY A 328 5.76 1.28 -23.26
N LYS A 329 5.95 0.35 -22.33
CA LYS A 329 5.82 -1.09 -22.53
C LYS A 329 4.81 -1.65 -21.52
N THR A 330 4.13 -2.74 -21.86
CA THR A 330 3.20 -3.40 -20.93
C THR A 330 3.95 -3.93 -19.71
N SER A 331 3.36 -3.72 -18.53
CA SER A 331 3.83 -4.30 -17.26
C SER A 331 3.18 -5.65 -16.95
N ASP A 332 2.21 -6.06 -17.78
CA ASP A 332 1.37 -7.24 -17.58
C ASP A 332 0.99 -7.86 -18.93
N THR A 333 0.72 -9.15 -18.93
CA THR A 333 0.17 -9.87 -20.08
C THR A 333 -1.33 -9.55 -20.23
N PHE A 334 -1.74 -9.04 -21.38
CA PHE A 334 -3.15 -8.83 -21.71
C PHE A 334 -3.74 -10.07 -22.37
N LEU A 335 -4.82 -10.60 -21.81
CA LEU A 335 -5.49 -11.77 -22.36
C LEU A 335 -6.67 -11.37 -23.26
N LYS A 336 -6.92 -12.18 -24.30
CA LYS A 336 -8.15 -12.09 -25.11
C LYS A 336 -9.38 -12.51 -24.32
N ASN A 337 -9.20 -13.37 -23.31
CA ASN A 337 -10.27 -13.81 -22.41
C ASN A 337 -9.72 -13.99 -20.99
N LEU A 338 -10.10 -13.12 -20.08
CA LEU A 338 -9.61 -13.09 -18.70
C LEU A 338 -10.00 -14.34 -17.89
N THR A 339 -11.02 -15.10 -18.31
CA THR A 339 -11.37 -16.38 -17.67
C THR A 339 -10.34 -17.48 -17.92
N LYS A 340 -9.38 -17.24 -18.83
CA LYS A 340 -8.25 -18.12 -19.12
C LYS A 340 -7.02 -17.82 -18.26
N SER A 341 -7.11 -16.83 -17.38
CA SER A 341 -6.05 -16.61 -16.40
C SER A 341 -5.90 -17.84 -15.50
N VAL A 342 -4.65 -18.26 -15.30
CA VAL A 342 -4.30 -19.42 -14.48
C VAL A 342 -4.83 -19.33 -13.04
N SER A 343 -4.93 -18.12 -12.52
CA SER A 343 -5.44 -17.83 -11.18
C SER A 343 -6.96 -17.54 -11.11
N TYR A 344 -7.69 -17.53 -12.25
CA TYR A 344 -9.08 -17.07 -12.29
C TYR A 344 -10.02 -17.77 -11.31
N ASN A 345 -9.96 -19.09 -11.21
CA ASN A 345 -10.81 -19.88 -10.34
C ASN A 345 -10.33 -19.93 -8.87
N ASN A 346 -9.11 -19.46 -8.62
CA ASN A 346 -8.48 -19.36 -7.30
C ASN A 346 -8.27 -17.91 -6.88
N PHE A 347 -9.27 -17.05 -7.19
CA PHE A 347 -9.34 -15.64 -6.81
C PHE A 347 -10.73 -15.35 -6.26
N GLY A 348 -10.82 -14.53 -5.21
CA GLY A 348 -12.08 -14.09 -4.64
C GLY A 348 -12.39 -14.65 -3.24
N LYS A 349 -13.64 -15.05 -2.98
CA LYS A 349 -14.16 -15.34 -1.63
C LYS A 349 -14.39 -16.83 -1.42
N PHE A 350 -13.47 -17.46 -0.72
CA PHE A 350 -13.63 -18.83 -0.21
C PHE A 350 -13.62 -18.82 1.33
N GLU A 351 -14.50 -19.59 1.98
CA GLU A 351 -14.66 -19.59 3.43
C GLU A 351 -14.61 -21.00 3.98
N TYR A 352 -13.87 -21.21 5.07
CA TYR A 352 -13.77 -22.51 5.71
C TYR A 352 -15.08 -22.91 6.40
N THR A 353 -15.49 -24.16 6.20
CA THR A 353 -16.71 -24.73 6.80
C THR A 353 -16.49 -25.30 8.21
N ASN A 354 -15.24 -25.50 8.63
CA ASN A 354 -14.87 -26.08 9.92
C ASN A 354 -14.15 -25.10 10.87
N MET A 355 -14.16 -23.81 10.58
CA MET A 355 -13.45 -22.78 11.36
C MET A 355 -14.37 -21.82 12.15
N ALA A 356 -15.64 -22.17 12.34
CA ALA A 356 -16.58 -21.33 13.07
C ALA A 356 -16.19 -21.08 14.55
N ASP A 357 -15.47 -22.00 15.17
CA ASP A 357 -14.92 -21.88 16.54
C ASP A 357 -13.70 -20.91 16.61
N LYS A 358 -13.14 -20.56 15.48
CA LYS A 358 -12.05 -19.57 15.32
C LYS A 358 -12.55 -18.23 14.76
N ALA A 359 -13.88 -18.04 14.63
CA ALA A 359 -14.45 -16.81 14.12
C ALA A 359 -14.08 -15.60 14.99
N ALA A 360 -13.64 -14.52 14.34
CA ALA A 360 -13.41 -13.24 15.00
C ALA A 360 -14.70 -12.41 15.04
N LYS A 361 -14.94 -11.71 16.15
CA LYS A 361 -16.08 -10.79 16.30
C LYS A 361 -15.56 -9.38 16.54
N TYR A 362 -15.98 -8.45 15.73
CA TYR A 362 -15.55 -7.06 15.84
C TYR A 362 -16.60 -6.10 15.25
N LYS A 363 -16.40 -4.78 15.43
CA LYS A 363 -17.20 -3.75 14.78
C LYS A 363 -16.59 -3.41 13.41
N GLY A 364 -17.37 -3.51 12.35
CA GLY A 364 -16.97 -3.08 11.02
C GLY A 364 -16.85 -1.56 10.90
N PHE A 365 -16.39 -1.08 9.76
CA PHE A 365 -16.21 0.35 9.50
C PHE A 365 -17.49 1.19 9.65
N THR A 366 -18.65 0.61 9.38
CA THR A 366 -19.96 1.23 9.51
C THR A 366 -20.55 1.09 10.92
N GLY A 367 -19.84 0.38 11.82
CA GLY A 367 -20.27 0.11 13.20
C GLY A 367 -21.13 -1.15 13.38
N ASP A 368 -21.31 -1.91 12.30
CA ASP A 368 -22.05 -3.18 12.32
C ASP A 368 -21.28 -4.26 13.09
N ASP A 369 -22.01 -5.23 13.67
CA ASP A 369 -21.40 -6.42 14.24
C ASP A 369 -20.97 -7.37 13.12
N VAL A 370 -19.67 -7.58 12.99
CA VAL A 370 -19.08 -8.52 12.04
C VAL A 370 -18.67 -9.80 12.76
N THR A 371 -19.04 -10.94 12.20
CA THR A 371 -18.49 -12.25 12.55
C THR A 371 -17.74 -12.79 11.35
N ALA A 372 -16.42 -12.68 11.39
CA ALA A 372 -15.55 -13.15 10.33
C ALA A 372 -15.13 -14.60 10.60
N ILE A 373 -15.49 -15.48 9.69
CA ILE A 373 -14.96 -16.86 9.63
C ILE A 373 -13.72 -16.81 8.72
N PRO A 374 -12.60 -17.45 9.12
CA PRO A 374 -11.43 -17.51 8.28
C PRO A 374 -11.74 -17.95 6.85
N GLY A 375 -11.23 -17.21 5.89
CA GLY A 375 -11.30 -17.55 4.47
C GLY A 375 -9.97 -18.06 3.96
N PHE A 376 -9.91 -18.45 2.68
CA PHE A 376 -8.68 -18.89 2.06
C PHE A 376 -8.64 -18.54 0.57
N VAL A 377 -7.44 -18.58 0.03
CA VAL A 377 -7.14 -18.53 -1.40
C VAL A 377 -5.90 -19.40 -1.67
N ASN A 378 -5.95 -20.17 -2.76
CA ASN A 378 -4.85 -21.02 -3.17
C ASN A 378 -4.09 -20.38 -4.32
N TYR A 379 -2.81 -20.13 -4.15
CA TYR A 379 -1.91 -19.69 -5.22
C TYR A 379 -1.38 -20.94 -5.93
N SER A 380 -2.32 -21.70 -6.48
CA SER A 380 -2.06 -23.04 -7.05
C SER A 380 -1.21 -23.00 -8.33
N GLU A 381 -1.09 -21.84 -8.96
CA GLU A 381 -0.21 -21.62 -10.09
C GLU A 381 1.28 -21.71 -9.74
N GLY A 382 1.64 -21.60 -8.46
CA GLY A 382 3.05 -21.63 -8.03
C GLY A 382 3.85 -20.50 -8.66
N ILE A 383 4.96 -20.80 -9.32
CA ILE A 383 5.81 -19.80 -10.00
C ILE A 383 5.21 -19.32 -11.33
N TYR A 384 4.15 -19.93 -11.82
CA TYR A 384 3.60 -19.68 -13.14
C TYR A 384 2.59 -18.53 -13.15
N VAL A 385 3.08 -17.30 -12.85
CA VAL A 385 2.30 -16.06 -12.85
C VAL A 385 2.56 -15.28 -14.14
N GLY A 386 1.51 -14.75 -14.77
CA GLY A 386 1.63 -13.95 -15.96
C GLY A 386 2.34 -14.66 -17.12
N TYR A 387 3.25 -13.96 -17.82
CA TYR A 387 3.98 -14.51 -18.94
C TYR A 387 4.78 -15.78 -18.57
N LYS A 388 5.20 -15.93 -17.30
CA LYS A 388 5.89 -17.15 -16.81
C LYS A 388 5.01 -18.39 -16.90
N PHE A 389 3.70 -18.23 -17.10
CA PHE A 389 2.78 -19.31 -17.45
C PHE A 389 2.56 -19.40 -18.96
N TYR A 390 2.22 -18.29 -19.62
CA TYR A 390 1.76 -18.33 -21.02
C TYR A 390 2.85 -18.74 -22.00
N GLU A 391 4.10 -18.36 -21.75
CA GLU A 391 5.24 -18.75 -22.58
C GLU A 391 5.51 -20.27 -22.51
N PRO A 392 5.78 -20.87 -21.33
CA PRO A 392 5.99 -22.32 -21.28
C PRO A 392 4.73 -23.13 -21.64
N ALA A 393 3.53 -22.63 -21.38
CA ALA A 393 2.29 -23.31 -21.77
C ALA A 393 2.12 -23.35 -23.30
N SER A 394 2.59 -22.35 -24.00
CA SER A 394 2.69 -22.34 -25.46
C SER A 394 3.80 -23.26 -25.96
N ASP A 395 5.00 -23.20 -25.38
CA ASP A 395 6.14 -24.05 -25.73
C ASP A 395 5.81 -25.54 -25.58
N GLU A 396 5.05 -25.90 -24.53
CA GLU A 396 4.60 -27.28 -24.26
C GLU A 396 3.34 -27.69 -25.05
N GLY A 397 2.76 -26.79 -25.83
CA GLY A 397 1.58 -27.04 -26.65
C GLY A 397 0.25 -27.13 -25.89
N LEU A 398 0.21 -26.67 -24.64
CA LEU A 398 -1.03 -26.60 -23.85
C LEU A 398 -1.99 -25.56 -24.39
N ILE A 399 -1.48 -24.43 -24.86
CA ILE A 399 -2.25 -23.30 -25.42
C ILE A 399 -1.72 -22.89 -26.80
N ASN A 400 -2.57 -22.26 -27.61
CA ASN A 400 -2.13 -21.45 -28.72
C ASN A 400 -1.94 -20.01 -28.21
N TYR A 401 -0.71 -19.48 -28.32
CA TYR A 401 -0.35 -18.17 -27.79
C TYR A 401 -1.20 -17.06 -28.39
N ASP A 402 -1.26 -16.99 -29.73
CA ASP A 402 -1.97 -15.97 -30.48
C ASP A 402 -3.49 -16.00 -30.25
N ASP A 403 -4.07 -17.14 -29.88
CA ASP A 403 -5.49 -17.25 -29.53
C ASP A 403 -5.78 -16.83 -28.08
N THR A 404 -4.75 -16.82 -27.24
CA THR A 404 -4.86 -16.58 -25.78
C THR A 404 -4.46 -15.18 -25.37
N VAL A 405 -3.30 -14.71 -25.86
CA VAL A 405 -2.70 -13.42 -25.49
C VAL A 405 -3.06 -12.37 -26.54
N ALA A 406 -3.52 -11.21 -26.07
CA ALA A 406 -3.78 -10.04 -26.92
C ALA A 406 -2.53 -9.18 -27.07
N PHE A 407 -1.81 -8.94 -25.97
CA PHE A 407 -0.54 -8.21 -25.93
C PHE A 407 0.39 -8.85 -24.90
N PRO A 408 1.62 -9.23 -25.28
CA PRO A 408 2.60 -9.80 -24.37
C PRO A 408 3.02 -8.85 -23.25
N PHE A 409 3.62 -9.38 -22.19
CA PHE A 409 4.41 -8.60 -21.23
C PHE A 409 5.62 -7.98 -21.93
N GLY A 410 5.95 -6.71 -21.63
CA GLY A 410 7.05 -5.97 -22.28
C GLY A 410 6.69 -5.39 -23.66
N TYR A 411 5.48 -5.60 -24.16
CA TYR A 411 5.06 -5.13 -25.47
C TYR A 411 4.77 -3.64 -25.52
N GLY A 412 5.16 -2.96 -26.58
CA GLY A 412 4.79 -1.58 -26.87
C GLY A 412 5.40 -1.07 -28.16
N LEU A 413 4.60 -0.33 -28.92
CA LEU A 413 4.98 0.26 -30.22
C LEU A 413 5.48 1.70 -30.05
N SER A 414 6.14 2.20 -31.10
CA SER A 414 6.64 3.56 -31.21
C SER A 414 6.19 4.18 -32.54
N TYR A 415 6.27 5.50 -32.68
CA TYR A 415 6.09 6.21 -33.95
C TYR A 415 7.33 6.14 -34.85
N THR A 416 8.40 5.53 -34.38
CA THR A 416 9.63 5.25 -35.13
C THR A 416 9.93 3.75 -35.02
N SER A 417 10.95 3.30 -35.76
CA SER A 417 11.41 1.91 -35.69
C SER A 417 12.80 1.83 -35.11
N PHE A 418 13.08 0.76 -34.40
CA PHE A 418 14.41 0.47 -33.84
C PHE A 418 14.92 -0.87 -34.38
N ASP A 419 16.23 -0.95 -34.60
CA ASP A 419 16.94 -2.21 -34.78
C ASP A 419 17.78 -2.48 -33.54
N GLN A 420 17.58 -3.64 -32.93
CA GLN A 420 18.37 -4.10 -31.78
C GLN A 420 19.26 -5.25 -32.23
N LYS A 421 20.56 -5.14 -31.96
CA LYS A 421 21.54 -6.15 -32.29
C LYS A 421 22.27 -6.60 -31.04
N LEU A 422 22.28 -7.91 -30.76
CA LEU A 422 23.09 -8.51 -29.69
C LEU A 422 24.59 -8.46 -30.10
N ASP A 423 25.36 -7.62 -29.40
CA ASP A 423 26.81 -7.54 -29.66
C ASP A 423 27.58 -8.66 -28.94
N SER A 424 27.20 -8.96 -27.69
CA SER A 424 27.86 -10.01 -26.90
C SER A 424 27.08 -10.41 -25.67
N VAL A 425 27.17 -11.69 -25.33
CA VAL A 425 26.88 -12.22 -24.00
C VAL A 425 28.20 -12.73 -23.43
N LYS A 426 28.61 -12.22 -22.27
CA LYS A 426 29.82 -12.63 -21.54
C LYS A 426 29.45 -13.19 -20.19
N TYR A 427 29.86 -14.42 -19.92
CA TYR A 427 29.70 -15.06 -18.60
C TYR A 427 31.08 -15.31 -18.01
N LYS A 428 31.38 -14.68 -16.85
CA LYS A 428 32.68 -14.81 -16.21
C LYS A 428 32.58 -14.50 -14.71
N GLY A 429 33.00 -15.46 -13.89
CA GLY A 429 33.13 -15.27 -12.44
C GLY A 429 31.78 -14.95 -11.79
N GLY A 430 30.74 -15.68 -12.15
CA GLY A 430 29.38 -15.54 -11.63
C GLY A 430 28.61 -14.36 -12.25
N LYS A 431 29.17 -13.59 -13.17
CA LYS A 431 28.53 -12.41 -13.75
C LYS A 431 28.21 -12.60 -15.23
N VAL A 432 26.98 -12.29 -15.59
CA VAL A 432 26.50 -12.20 -16.97
C VAL A 432 26.49 -10.73 -17.39
N THR A 433 27.06 -10.45 -18.53
CA THR A 433 27.05 -9.11 -19.15
C THR A 433 26.54 -9.22 -20.57
N VAL A 434 25.37 -8.68 -20.81
CA VAL A 434 24.74 -8.58 -22.13
C VAL A 434 24.96 -7.20 -22.67
N THR A 435 25.47 -7.10 -23.90
CA THR A 435 25.66 -5.83 -24.60
C THR A 435 24.91 -5.87 -25.91
N ALA A 436 24.07 -4.88 -26.15
CA ALA A 436 23.32 -4.72 -27.40
C ALA A 436 23.51 -3.31 -27.94
N THR A 437 23.44 -3.17 -29.26
CA THR A 437 23.39 -1.89 -29.95
C THR A 437 21.96 -1.66 -30.43
N VAL A 438 21.37 -0.54 -30.02
CA VAL A 438 20.05 -0.08 -30.46
C VAL A 438 20.24 1.06 -31.44
N THR A 439 19.64 0.98 -32.64
CA THR A 439 19.68 2.01 -33.67
C THR A 439 18.27 2.47 -34.01
N ASN A 440 18.02 3.76 -33.97
CA ASN A 440 16.76 4.32 -34.47
C ASN A 440 16.81 4.30 -36.02
N THR A 441 16.03 3.42 -36.63
CA THR A 441 15.96 3.20 -38.07
C THR A 441 14.83 3.95 -38.76
N GLY A 442 13.95 4.59 -37.96
CA GLY A 442 12.85 5.35 -38.51
C GLY A 442 13.14 6.85 -38.63
N ASP A 443 12.13 7.67 -38.76
CA ASP A 443 12.21 9.09 -39.12
C ASP A 443 11.89 10.06 -37.96
N LYS A 444 11.58 9.54 -36.76
CA LYS A 444 11.30 10.35 -35.56
C LYS A 444 12.24 9.99 -34.41
N ALA A 445 12.58 10.97 -33.59
CA ALA A 445 13.29 10.71 -32.34
C ALA A 445 12.45 9.82 -31.39
N GLY A 446 13.13 8.95 -30.63
CA GLY A 446 12.44 8.07 -29.73
C GLY A 446 13.36 7.29 -28.80
N LYS A 447 12.74 6.58 -27.84
CA LYS A 447 13.42 5.70 -26.87
C LYS A 447 12.97 4.27 -27.08
N ASP A 448 13.86 3.31 -26.78
CA ASP A 448 13.54 1.89 -26.83
C ASP A 448 14.09 1.18 -25.58
N VAL A 449 13.59 -0.01 -25.28
CA VAL A 449 14.01 -0.84 -24.14
C VAL A 449 14.70 -2.08 -24.64
N VAL A 450 15.90 -2.38 -24.15
CA VAL A 450 16.54 -3.67 -24.28
C VAL A 450 16.09 -4.55 -23.13
N GLU A 451 15.27 -5.54 -23.43
CA GLU A 451 14.80 -6.52 -22.48
C GLU A 451 15.66 -7.78 -22.59
N VAL A 452 16.24 -8.21 -21.47
CA VAL A 452 17.08 -9.42 -21.42
C VAL A 452 16.35 -10.50 -20.66
N TYR A 453 16.18 -11.64 -21.32
CA TYR A 453 15.55 -12.82 -20.71
C TYR A 453 16.54 -13.99 -20.67
N TYR A 454 16.28 -14.95 -19.78
CA TYR A 454 16.96 -16.24 -19.78
C TYR A 454 15.96 -17.40 -19.82
N ASN A 455 16.35 -18.47 -20.51
CA ASN A 455 15.67 -19.76 -20.47
C ASN A 455 16.63 -20.77 -19.80
N PRO A 456 16.28 -21.26 -18.58
CA PRO A 456 17.11 -22.20 -17.85
C PRO A 456 16.97 -23.61 -18.38
N PRO A 457 17.94 -24.51 -18.14
CA PRO A 457 17.75 -25.94 -18.40
C PRO A 457 16.60 -26.47 -17.54
N TYR A 458 15.68 -27.20 -18.16
CA TYR A 458 14.56 -27.83 -17.48
C TYR A 458 14.61 -29.34 -17.61
N THR A 459 14.39 -30.04 -16.51
CA THR A 459 14.24 -31.49 -16.47
C THR A 459 12.82 -31.83 -16.03
N ASP A 460 12.13 -32.63 -16.81
CA ASP A 460 10.77 -33.04 -16.53
C ASP A 460 10.67 -33.71 -15.14
N GLY A 461 9.77 -33.18 -14.30
CA GLY A 461 9.63 -33.60 -12.88
C GLY A 461 10.74 -33.13 -11.94
N GLY A 462 11.67 -32.28 -12.39
CA GLY A 462 12.67 -31.59 -11.58
C GLY A 462 12.12 -30.35 -10.89
N ILE A 463 13.00 -29.37 -10.63
CA ILE A 463 12.61 -28.05 -10.09
C ILE A 463 11.74 -27.34 -11.13
N GLU A 464 10.60 -26.77 -10.72
CA GLU A 464 9.73 -26.02 -11.61
C GLU A 464 10.42 -24.77 -12.15
N LYS A 465 10.34 -24.52 -13.47
CA LYS A 465 10.99 -23.40 -14.14
C LYS A 465 10.16 -22.90 -15.31
N ALA A 466 9.98 -21.58 -15.39
CA ALA A 466 9.45 -20.96 -16.59
C ALA A 466 10.49 -20.98 -17.73
N SER A 467 10.03 -21.06 -18.97
CA SER A 467 10.92 -21.01 -20.15
C SER A 467 11.38 -19.59 -20.51
N LYS A 468 10.72 -18.58 -19.96
CA LYS A 468 11.09 -17.18 -20.10
C LYS A 468 11.12 -16.52 -18.73
N ASN A 469 12.24 -15.91 -18.38
CA ASN A 469 12.43 -15.18 -17.14
C ASN A 469 13.16 -13.87 -17.44
N LEU A 470 12.59 -12.73 -17.07
CA LEU A 470 13.26 -11.45 -17.20
C LEU A 470 14.50 -11.45 -16.30
N ALA A 471 15.68 -11.16 -16.89
CA ALA A 471 16.96 -11.07 -16.17
C ALA A 471 17.37 -9.62 -15.89
N GLY A 472 16.85 -8.70 -16.67
CA GLY A 472 17.13 -7.27 -16.54
C GLY A 472 16.74 -6.50 -17.79
N PHE A 473 16.75 -5.20 -17.68
CA PHE A 473 16.42 -4.30 -18.79
C PHE A 473 17.15 -2.98 -18.66
N GLU A 474 17.23 -2.27 -19.79
CA GLU A 474 17.79 -0.91 -19.83
C GLU A 474 17.13 -0.11 -20.94
N LYS A 475 16.65 1.08 -20.64
CA LYS A 475 16.04 2.00 -21.61
C LYS A 475 17.08 2.91 -22.22
N THR A 476 16.99 3.17 -23.54
CA THR A 476 17.89 4.12 -24.21
C THR A 476 17.59 5.56 -23.81
N LYS A 477 18.56 6.45 -23.97
CA LYS A 477 18.25 7.88 -24.13
C LYS A 477 17.39 8.07 -25.40
N GLU A 478 16.85 9.27 -25.57
CA GLU A 478 16.20 9.60 -26.84
C GLU A 478 17.21 9.56 -27.99
N LEU A 479 16.96 8.71 -28.98
CA LEU A 479 17.78 8.53 -30.15
C LEU A 479 17.18 9.28 -31.34
N GLN A 480 18.00 10.13 -32.00
CA GLN A 480 17.60 10.78 -33.22
C GLN A 480 17.56 9.76 -34.39
N PRO A 481 16.88 10.04 -35.52
CA PRO A 481 16.91 9.21 -36.71
C PRO A 481 18.33 8.86 -37.14
N GLY A 482 18.63 7.57 -37.26
CA GLY A 482 19.98 7.05 -37.59
C GLY A 482 20.96 7.03 -36.41
N GLU A 483 20.61 7.53 -35.24
CA GLU A 483 21.48 7.47 -34.05
C GLU A 483 21.45 6.06 -33.43
N SER A 484 22.61 5.65 -32.92
CA SER A 484 22.77 4.36 -32.21
C SER A 484 23.29 4.57 -30.81
N GLN A 485 22.84 3.71 -29.88
CA GLN A 485 23.36 3.63 -28.54
C GLN A 485 23.72 2.18 -28.19
N LYS A 486 24.86 2.03 -27.54
CA LYS A 486 25.24 0.77 -26.94
C LYS A 486 24.66 0.70 -25.53
N VAL A 487 23.88 -0.35 -25.26
CA VAL A 487 23.22 -0.66 -23.99
C VAL A 487 23.90 -1.86 -23.36
N THR A 488 24.02 -1.87 -22.03
CA THR A 488 24.62 -2.98 -21.29
C THR A 488 23.75 -3.33 -20.08
N VAL A 489 23.24 -4.55 -20.06
CA VAL A 489 22.51 -5.15 -18.94
C VAL A 489 23.44 -6.12 -18.22
N LYS A 490 23.45 -6.09 -16.89
CA LYS A 490 24.29 -6.95 -16.04
C LYS A 490 23.44 -7.57 -14.95
N PHE A 491 23.66 -8.84 -14.67
CA PHE A 491 23.08 -9.58 -13.57
C PHE A 491 24.04 -10.67 -13.10
N ASP A 492 23.81 -11.21 -11.91
CA ASP A 492 24.62 -12.29 -11.38
C ASP A 492 24.02 -13.67 -11.75
N ASP A 493 24.82 -14.72 -11.79
CA ASP A 493 24.31 -16.04 -12.18
C ASP A 493 23.43 -16.66 -11.12
N ASP A 494 23.55 -16.25 -9.85
CA ASP A 494 22.65 -16.64 -8.79
C ASP A 494 21.22 -16.08 -8.97
N ASP A 495 21.02 -14.98 -9.71
CA ASP A 495 19.70 -14.53 -10.13
C ASP A 495 18.96 -15.53 -11.05
N MET A 496 19.69 -16.47 -11.65
CA MET A 496 19.12 -17.56 -12.47
C MET A 496 18.89 -18.85 -11.66
N ALA A 497 19.21 -18.87 -10.37
CA ALA A 497 18.96 -20.03 -9.53
C ALA A 497 17.46 -20.17 -9.22
N SER A 498 17.02 -21.42 -9.06
CA SER A 498 15.66 -21.76 -8.64
C SER A 498 15.66 -22.40 -7.27
N TYR A 499 14.60 -22.17 -6.48
CA TYR A 499 14.50 -22.72 -5.14
C TYR A 499 13.93 -24.14 -5.13
N ASP A 500 14.76 -25.14 -4.81
CA ASP A 500 14.34 -26.54 -4.69
C ASP A 500 13.77 -26.86 -3.29
N TYR A 501 12.50 -26.55 -3.07
CA TYR A 501 11.86 -26.79 -1.77
C TYR A 501 11.57 -28.26 -1.45
N LYS A 502 11.60 -29.16 -2.47
CA LYS A 502 11.33 -30.60 -2.30
C LYS A 502 12.58 -31.41 -2.01
N GLY A 503 13.68 -31.11 -2.71
CA GLY A 503 14.91 -31.86 -2.67
C GLY A 503 15.98 -31.24 -1.80
N ALA A 504 16.73 -30.28 -2.34
CA ALA A 504 17.86 -29.65 -1.66
C ALA A 504 17.44 -28.72 -0.52
N LYS A 505 16.22 -28.19 -0.53
CA LYS A 505 15.70 -27.15 0.38
C LYS A 505 16.57 -25.89 0.40
N ALA A 506 17.06 -25.53 -0.75
CA ALA A 506 17.98 -24.43 -0.98
C ALA A 506 17.82 -23.90 -2.42
N TYR A 507 18.38 -22.72 -2.70
CA TYR A 507 18.54 -22.28 -4.07
C TYR A 507 19.56 -23.13 -4.81
N MET A 508 19.28 -23.40 -6.07
CA MET A 508 20.14 -24.19 -6.96
C MET A 508 20.30 -23.52 -8.31
N LEU A 509 21.54 -23.27 -8.70
CA LEU A 509 21.90 -22.97 -10.08
C LEU A 509 22.33 -24.30 -10.74
N GLU A 510 21.42 -24.88 -11.52
CA GLU A 510 21.66 -26.19 -12.08
C GLU A 510 22.66 -26.13 -13.26
N LYS A 511 23.50 -27.16 -13.38
CA LYS A 511 24.38 -27.36 -14.53
C LYS A 511 23.56 -27.46 -15.80
N GLY A 512 24.00 -26.77 -16.87
CA GLY A 512 23.41 -26.82 -18.19
C GLY A 512 23.63 -25.55 -18.98
N ASP A 513 23.02 -25.52 -20.16
CA ASP A 513 23.04 -24.34 -21.01
C ASP A 513 21.85 -23.44 -20.65
N TYR A 514 22.13 -22.19 -20.39
CA TYR A 514 21.17 -21.12 -20.17
C TYR A 514 21.13 -20.25 -21.42
N ASP A 515 19.98 -20.17 -22.05
CA ASP A 515 19.85 -19.35 -23.27
C ASP A 515 19.51 -17.91 -22.90
N ILE A 516 20.45 -16.99 -23.13
CA ILE A 516 20.31 -15.57 -22.84
C ILE A 516 19.90 -14.85 -24.10
N SER A 517 18.76 -14.16 -24.07
CA SER A 517 18.19 -13.48 -25.23
C SER A 517 17.95 -12.00 -25.00
N ILE A 518 18.02 -11.21 -26.07
CA ILE A 518 17.38 -9.89 -26.12
C ILE A 518 16.05 -10.02 -26.87
N GLN A 519 15.03 -9.40 -26.35
CA GLN A 519 13.66 -9.56 -26.86
C GLN A 519 12.96 -8.20 -26.95
N SER A 520 11.95 -8.08 -27.82
CA SER A 520 11.08 -6.91 -27.92
C SER A 520 9.93 -6.93 -26.89
N ASP A 521 9.63 -8.11 -26.38
CA ASP A 521 8.64 -8.46 -25.35
C ASP A 521 8.84 -9.91 -24.92
N SER A 522 8.09 -10.44 -23.98
CA SER A 522 8.27 -11.81 -23.45
C SER A 522 8.18 -12.92 -24.52
N HIS A 523 7.54 -12.65 -25.67
CA HIS A 523 7.29 -13.66 -26.70
C HIS A 523 8.25 -13.57 -27.90
N HIS A 524 8.64 -12.36 -28.31
CA HIS A 524 9.36 -12.11 -29.56
C HIS A 524 10.86 -11.97 -29.33
N VAL A 525 11.60 -13.05 -29.60
CA VAL A 525 13.07 -13.10 -29.53
C VAL A 525 13.68 -12.38 -30.71
N ILE A 526 14.58 -11.42 -30.43
CA ILE A 526 15.36 -10.69 -31.44
C ILE A 526 16.65 -11.47 -31.77
N ASP A 527 17.44 -11.82 -30.75
CA ASP A 527 18.69 -12.56 -30.88
C ASP A 527 19.05 -13.22 -29.54
N HIS A 528 19.84 -14.28 -29.56
CA HIS A 528 20.16 -15.03 -28.35
C HIS A 528 21.55 -15.66 -28.37
N LYS A 529 22.04 -16.02 -27.18
CA LYS A 529 23.29 -16.77 -27.04
C LYS A 529 23.30 -17.57 -25.75
N ALA A 530 23.55 -18.86 -25.87
CA ALA A 530 23.69 -19.74 -24.71
C ALA A 530 25.00 -19.45 -23.94
N ILE A 531 24.91 -19.59 -22.62
CA ILE A 531 26.03 -19.66 -21.68
C ILE A 531 25.97 -21.01 -20.95
N ALA A 532 27.14 -21.61 -20.69
CA ALA A 532 27.20 -22.90 -20.02
C ALA A 532 27.57 -22.76 -18.55
N VAL A 533 26.69 -23.17 -17.68
CA VAL A 533 26.96 -23.41 -16.26
C VAL A 533 27.53 -24.85 -16.15
N LYS A 534 28.79 -24.93 -15.77
CA LYS A 534 29.53 -26.21 -15.85
C LYS A 534 29.19 -27.19 -14.75
N ASP A 535 28.94 -26.69 -13.55
CA ASP A 535 28.67 -27.47 -12.36
C ASP A 535 27.43 -26.89 -11.65
N THR A 536 26.62 -27.76 -11.07
CA THR A 536 25.51 -27.33 -10.23
C THR A 536 26.03 -26.68 -8.97
N VAL A 537 25.54 -25.50 -8.64
CA VAL A 537 25.83 -24.78 -7.39
C VAL A 537 24.59 -24.90 -6.51
N THR A 538 24.77 -25.39 -5.28
CA THR A 538 23.72 -25.42 -4.25
C THR A 538 24.12 -24.42 -3.17
N TYR A 539 23.23 -23.46 -2.88
CA TYR A 539 23.43 -22.42 -1.88
C TYR A 539 22.91 -22.91 -0.53
N ASP A 540 23.65 -23.84 0.12
CA ASP A 540 23.19 -24.63 1.27
C ASP A 540 23.99 -24.39 2.55
N SER A 541 24.81 -23.36 2.61
CA SER A 541 25.62 -23.04 3.78
C SER A 541 25.86 -21.52 3.92
N ASP A 542 26.13 -21.05 5.16
CA ASP A 542 26.43 -19.64 5.45
C ASP A 542 27.71 -19.14 4.77
N SER A 543 28.55 -20.03 4.26
CA SER A 543 29.72 -19.68 3.45
C SER A 543 29.43 -19.60 1.96
N ASN A 544 28.27 -20.04 1.53
CA ASN A 544 27.80 -20.06 0.14
C ASN A 544 26.29 -19.74 0.12
N THR A 545 25.94 -18.50 0.39
CA THR A 545 24.55 -18.00 0.42
C THR A 545 24.12 -17.49 -0.95
N HIS A 546 22.82 -17.56 -1.25
CA HIS A 546 22.23 -17.00 -2.44
C HIS A 546 22.14 -15.47 -2.36
N ASN A 547 22.48 -14.78 -3.45
CA ASN A 547 22.26 -13.34 -3.64
C ASN A 547 22.65 -12.47 -2.43
N GLY A 548 23.79 -12.80 -1.77
CA GLY A 548 24.33 -12.03 -0.64
C GLY A 548 23.50 -12.13 0.65
N ASP A 549 22.69 -13.17 0.83
CA ASP A 549 22.02 -13.47 2.09
C ASP A 549 23.03 -13.54 3.26
N LYS A 550 22.61 -13.12 4.44
CA LYS A 550 23.43 -13.12 5.65
C LYS A 550 23.52 -14.49 6.32
N THR A 551 22.49 -15.30 6.14
CA THR A 551 22.41 -16.70 6.53
C THR A 551 21.83 -17.50 5.39
N VAL A 552 22.11 -18.80 5.34
CA VAL A 552 21.59 -19.69 4.30
C VAL A 552 20.05 -19.71 4.29
N ALA A 553 19.46 -19.55 3.12
CA ALA A 553 18.03 -19.72 2.94
C ALA A 553 17.65 -21.21 3.05
N THR A 554 16.70 -21.51 3.93
CA THR A 554 16.15 -22.86 4.13
C THR A 554 14.64 -22.83 4.09
N ASN A 555 13.98 -23.98 3.96
CA ASN A 555 12.51 -24.01 4.00
C ASN A 555 11.98 -23.42 5.30
N GLN A 556 11.21 -22.35 5.18
CA GLN A 556 10.54 -21.64 6.28
C GLN A 556 9.02 -21.77 6.19
N PHE A 557 8.49 -22.12 5.03
CA PHE A 557 7.07 -22.09 4.69
C PHE A 557 6.51 -23.46 4.27
N ASP A 558 7.09 -24.57 4.76
CA ASP A 558 6.60 -25.91 4.48
C ASP A 558 5.11 -26.08 4.85
N ASP A 559 4.66 -25.45 5.97
CA ASP A 559 3.27 -25.50 6.40
C ASP A 559 2.35 -24.62 5.55
N VAL A 560 2.89 -23.65 4.82
CA VAL A 560 2.16 -22.71 3.94
C VAL A 560 1.78 -23.39 2.61
N ALA A 561 2.42 -24.50 2.24
CA ALA A 561 2.05 -25.25 1.05
C ALA A 561 0.63 -25.87 1.13
N GLY A 562 0.13 -26.14 2.34
CA GLY A 562 -1.23 -26.66 2.55
C GLY A 562 -1.51 -27.97 1.79
N ASP A 563 -2.79 -28.28 1.65
CA ASP A 563 -3.27 -29.42 0.84
C ASP A 563 -3.65 -28.93 -0.58
N VAL A 564 -2.73 -28.22 -1.26
CA VAL A 564 -2.96 -27.63 -2.57
C VAL A 564 -2.24 -28.42 -3.67
N THR A 565 -2.96 -28.73 -4.75
CA THR A 565 -2.33 -29.25 -5.98
C THR A 565 -1.74 -28.06 -6.75
N TYR A 566 -0.40 -27.99 -6.78
CA TYR A 566 0.30 -26.93 -7.52
C TYR A 566 0.48 -27.29 -8.98
N LEU A 567 0.36 -26.28 -9.84
CA LEU A 567 0.63 -26.43 -11.27
C LEU A 567 2.08 -26.85 -11.49
N SER A 568 2.26 -27.82 -12.36
CA SER A 568 3.56 -28.38 -12.70
C SER A 568 3.73 -28.43 -14.21
N ARG A 569 4.90 -28.02 -14.70
CA ARG A 569 5.29 -28.12 -16.11
C ARG A 569 5.58 -29.58 -16.53
N ALA A 570 5.80 -30.47 -15.57
CA ALA A 570 6.03 -31.88 -15.84
C ALA A 570 4.91 -32.47 -16.71
N ASP A 571 5.31 -33.36 -17.65
CA ASP A 571 4.39 -33.99 -18.60
C ASP A 571 3.49 -32.92 -19.33
N HIS A 572 4.10 -31.85 -19.81
CA HIS A 572 3.44 -30.79 -20.59
C HIS A 572 2.24 -30.17 -19.90
N PHE A 573 2.35 -29.86 -18.61
CA PHE A 573 1.26 -29.34 -17.76
C PHE A 573 0.05 -30.30 -17.66
N ALA A 574 0.28 -31.61 -17.61
CA ALA A 574 -0.80 -32.60 -17.54
C ALA A 574 -1.81 -32.35 -16.41
N ASN A 575 -1.37 -31.73 -15.28
CA ASN A 575 -2.22 -31.42 -14.14
C ASN A 575 -2.93 -30.04 -14.24
N TYR A 576 -2.82 -29.32 -15.37
CA TYR A 576 -3.37 -27.98 -15.53
C TYR A 576 -4.85 -27.86 -15.10
N LYS A 577 -5.68 -28.79 -15.55
CA LYS A 577 -7.13 -28.74 -15.25
C LYS A 577 -7.41 -28.93 -13.75
N GLU A 578 -6.63 -29.74 -13.07
CA GLU A 578 -6.76 -29.99 -11.63
C GLU A 578 -6.25 -28.80 -10.82
N ALA A 579 -5.03 -28.33 -11.09
CA ALA A 579 -4.38 -27.26 -10.35
C ALA A 579 -5.12 -25.91 -10.49
N THR A 580 -5.70 -25.63 -11.68
CA THR A 580 -6.43 -24.38 -11.93
C THR A 580 -7.93 -24.47 -11.66
N ALA A 581 -8.44 -25.61 -11.20
CA ALA A 581 -9.85 -25.78 -10.85
C ALA A 581 -10.21 -24.90 -9.63
N ALA A 582 -11.49 -24.52 -9.54
CA ALA A 582 -12.00 -23.88 -8.34
C ALA A 582 -11.86 -24.81 -7.13
N PRO A 583 -11.55 -24.31 -5.93
CA PRO A 583 -11.44 -25.13 -4.73
C PRO A 583 -12.71 -25.95 -4.46
N THR A 584 -12.53 -27.21 -4.12
CA THR A 584 -13.61 -28.14 -3.74
C THR A 584 -13.54 -28.56 -2.27
N ASN A 585 -12.36 -28.44 -1.64
CA ASN A 585 -12.19 -28.68 -0.21
C ASN A 585 -12.25 -27.34 0.55
N PHE A 586 -13.26 -27.16 1.36
CA PHE A 586 -13.50 -25.98 2.22
C PHE A 586 -13.21 -26.28 3.70
N LYS A 587 -12.29 -27.18 3.99
CA LYS A 587 -11.89 -27.50 5.35
C LYS A 587 -10.41 -27.23 5.55
N MET A 588 -10.08 -26.49 6.57
CA MET A 588 -8.70 -26.39 7.06
C MET A 588 -8.32 -27.73 7.68
N SER A 589 -7.10 -28.22 7.43
CA SER A 589 -6.58 -29.44 8.06
C SER A 589 -6.50 -29.29 9.58
N ASP A 590 -6.65 -30.39 10.33
CA ASP A 590 -6.60 -30.34 11.79
C ASP A 590 -5.24 -29.82 12.30
N LYS A 591 -4.14 -30.16 11.63
CA LYS A 591 -2.80 -29.66 11.94
C LYS A 591 -2.73 -28.14 11.81
N ALA A 592 -3.20 -27.57 10.72
CA ALA A 592 -3.20 -26.12 10.50
C ALA A 592 -4.14 -25.39 11.48
N LYS A 593 -5.30 -25.99 11.78
CA LYS A 593 -6.27 -25.46 12.74
C LYS A 593 -5.73 -25.42 14.17
N GLU A 594 -4.90 -26.37 14.58
CA GLU A 594 -4.31 -26.43 15.92
C GLU A 594 -3.42 -25.22 16.21
N THR A 595 -2.63 -24.80 15.22
CA THR A 595 -1.69 -23.67 15.31
C THR A 595 -2.26 -22.36 14.78
N PHE A 596 -3.55 -22.30 14.44
CA PHE A 596 -4.23 -21.07 14.03
C PHE A 596 -4.57 -20.22 15.25
N TYR A 597 -3.96 -19.03 15.34
CA TYR A 597 -4.17 -18.09 16.43
C TYR A 597 -4.89 -16.82 15.97
N ASN A 598 -5.75 -16.32 16.87
CA ASN A 598 -6.34 -14.99 16.83
C ASN A 598 -6.59 -14.50 18.27
N ASN A 599 -7.24 -13.35 18.46
CA ASN A 599 -7.48 -12.78 19.79
C ASN A 599 -8.34 -13.64 20.72
N SER A 600 -9.06 -14.63 20.21
CA SER A 600 -9.91 -15.51 21.02
C SER A 600 -9.15 -16.66 21.68
N ASN A 601 -7.95 -17.02 21.19
CA ASN A 601 -7.23 -18.19 21.65
C ASN A 601 -5.72 -17.99 21.86
N TYR A 602 -5.17 -16.81 21.54
CA TYR A 602 -3.78 -16.50 21.85
C TYR A 602 -3.59 -16.17 23.34
N ASP A 603 -2.63 -16.84 23.98
CA ASP A 603 -2.22 -16.58 25.35
C ASP A 603 -0.70 -16.35 25.38
N PRO A 604 -0.22 -15.11 25.61
CA PRO A 604 1.20 -14.78 25.56
C PRO A 604 2.07 -15.60 26.52
N LYS A 605 1.51 -16.00 27.67
CA LYS A 605 2.24 -16.76 28.69
C LYS A 605 2.71 -18.14 28.23
N LYS A 606 2.02 -18.73 27.25
CA LYS A 606 2.42 -20.02 26.66
C LYS A 606 3.69 -19.94 25.80
N PHE A 607 4.08 -18.72 25.44
CA PHE A 607 5.24 -18.46 24.60
C PHE A 607 6.39 -17.81 25.37
N ASP A 608 6.29 -17.68 26.70
CA ASP A 608 7.38 -17.22 27.55
C ASP A 608 8.51 -18.27 27.63
N LYS A 609 9.73 -17.78 27.64
CA LYS A 609 10.93 -18.61 27.74
C LYS A 609 11.57 -18.43 29.12
N ASP A 610 11.65 -19.50 29.90
CA ASP A 610 12.25 -19.50 31.25
C ASP A 610 13.73 -19.07 31.23
N SER A 611 14.41 -19.22 30.08
CA SER A 611 15.81 -18.83 29.92
C SER A 611 16.01 -17.33 29.74
N ASP A 612 14.95 -16.57 29.42
CA ASP A 612 15.08 -15.14 29.19
C ASP A 612 15.29 -14.37 30.50
N LYS A 613 16.19 -13.40 30.46
CA LYS A 613 16.47 -12.54 31.62
C LYS A 613 15.82 -11.17 31.37
N MET A 614 15.28 -10.60 32.45
CA MET A 614 14.68 -9.26 32.41
C MET A 614 15.74 -8.24 32.00
N PRO A 615 15.53 -7.48 30.90
CA PRO A 615 16.45 -6.42 30.51
C PRO A 615 16.45 -5.25 31.50
N THR A 616 17.54 -4.50 31.50
CA THR A 616 17.64 -3.23 32.26
C THR A 616 16.66 -2.21 31.67
N THR A 617 15.94 -1.49 32.53
CA THR A 617 15.01 -0.41 32.14
C THR A 617 15.16 0.79 33.09
N GLY A 618 14.90 2.01 32.61
CA GLY A 618 14.86 3.24 33.41
C GLY A 618 16.21 3.72 33.90
N ALA A 619 17.34 3.27 33.32
CA ALA A 619 18.69 3.74 33.62
C ALA A 619 18.86 5.23 33.26
N LYS A 620 19.85 5.89 33.87
CA LYS A 620 20.16 7.30 33.62
C LYS A 620 21.56 7.45 33.02
N ASN A 621 21.73 6.97 31.80
CA ASN A 621 22.98 7.00 31.07
C ASN A 621 23.26 8.34 30.38
N GLY A 622 22.24 9.19 30.20
CA GLY A 622 22.35 10.54 29.65
C GLY A 622 22.51 10.61 28.15
N LEU A 623 22.33 9.49 27.42
CA LEU A 623 22.38 9.46 25.96
C LEU A 623 21.07 9.98 25.35
N LYS A 624 21.18 10.67 24.23
CA LYS A 624 20.05 11.15 23.41
C LYS A 624 20.02 10.43 22.07
N LEU A 625 18.84 10.36 21.46
CA LEU A 625 18.70 9.74 20.14
C LEU A 625 19.52 10.47 19.07
N SER A 626 19.69 11.79 19.19
CA SER A 626 20.56 12.58 18.31
C SER A 626 22.03 12.14 18.32
N ASP A 627 22.49 11.52 19.40
CA ASP A 627 23.86 11.01 19.52
C ASP A 627 24.07 9.72 18.72
N MET A 628 22.99 9.12 18.26
CA MET A 628 22.96 7.84 17.55
C MET A 628 22.89 8.00 16.01
N TYR A 629 22.73 9.21 15.49
CA TYR A 629 22.70 9.43 14.04
C TYR A 629 23.97 8.92 13.37
N GLY A 630 23.81 8.07 12.35
CA GLY A 630 24.90 7.49 11.57
C GLY A 630 25.71 6.39 12.28
N LYS A 631 25.35 6.00 13.50
CA LYS A 631 25.97 4.84 14.17
C LYS A 631 25.44 3.54 13.59
N ASP A 632 26.32 2.54 13.54
CA ASP A 632 25.93 1.20 13.14
C ASP A 632 24.85 0.62 14.06
N TYR A 633 24.01 -0.26 13.51
CA TYR A 633 22.93 -0.91 14.26
C TYR A 633 23.44 -1.67 15.51
N ASP A 634 24.63 -2.27 15.43
CA ASP A 634 25.23 -3.09 16.48
C ASP A 634 26.21 -2.28 17.37
N ASP A 635 26.21 -0.92 17.29
CA ASP A 635 27.04 -0.07 18.14
C ASP A 635 26.63 -0.22 19.63
N ALA A 636 27.60 -0.40 20.52
CA ALA A 636 27.36 -0.65 21.94
C ALA A 636 26.65 0.50 22.70
N ASP A 637 26.61 1.70 22.14
CA ASP A 637 25.85 2.80 22.73
C ASP A 637 24.35 2.63 22.62
N TRP A 638 23.88 1.80 21.65
CA TRP A 638 22.45 1.43 21.58
C TRP A 638 21.98 0.74 22.85
N ASP A 639 22.74 -0.22 23.39
CA ASP A 639 22.38 -0.88 24.65
C ASP A 639 22.22 0.12 25.79
N LYS A 640 23.15 1.06 25.90
CA LYS A 640 23.11 2.11 26.93
C LYS A 640 21.90 3.05 26.75
N LEU A 641 21.56 3.39 25.51
CA LEU A 641 20.40 4.23 25.21
C LEU A 641 19.10 3.49 25.53
N LEU A 642 19.00 2.22 25.13
CA LEU A 642 17.83 1.37 25.37
C LEU A 642 17.61 1.09 26.86
N ASP A 643 18.66 0.99 27.67
CA ASP A 643 18.57 0.84 29.13
C ASP A 643 17.84 2.01 29.80
N GLN A 644 17.80 3.20 29.17
CA GLN A 644 17.08 4.37 29.68
C GLN A 644 15.56 4.29 29.50
N LEU A 645 15.07 3.44 28.56
CA LEU A 645 13.65 3.28 28.31
C LEU A 645 12.97 2.59 29.51
N THR A 646 11.79 3.08 29.86
CA THR A 646 10.87 2.37 30.75
C THR A 646 9.98 1.42 29.94
N PHE A 647 9.28 0.51 30.64
CA PHE A 647 8.25 -0.32 30.01
C PHE A 647 7.22 0.56 29.28
N ASP A 648 6.76 1.64 29.91
CA ASP A 648 5.75 2.54 29.36
C ASP A 648 6.29 3.32 28.13
N ASP A 649 7.57 3.67 28.10
CA ASP A 649 8.19 4.27 26.89
C ASP A 649 8.17 3.30 25.72
N MET A 650 8.53 2.03 25.94
CA MET A 650 8.53 0.99 24.90
C MET A 650 7.11 0.65 24.45
N ASP A 651 6.17 0.46 25.39
CA ASP A 651 4.77 0.21 25.05
C ASP A 651 4.17 1.34 24.23
N ASN A 652 4.46 2.60 24.57
CA ASN A 652 3.98 3.75 23.81
C ASN A 652 4.55 3.82 22.39
N LEU A 653 5.82 3.48 22.19
CA LEU A 653 6.43 3.39 20.86
C LEU A 653 5.79 2.29 20.01
N ILE A 654 5.54 1.14 20.61
CA ILE A 654 4.97 -0.04 19.96
C ILE A 654 3.49 0.20 19.62
N ALA A 655 2.73 0.66 20.62
CA ALA A 655 1.27 0.73 20.52
C ALA A 655 0.74 1.84 19.60
N ASN A 656 1.48 2.93 19.43
CA ASN A 656 0.96 4.16 18.83
C ASN A 656 1.75 4.57 17.58
N GLY A 657 1.98 3.63 16.68
CA GLY A 657 2.69 3.86 15.40
C GLY A 657 1.84 4.48 14.30
N GLY A 658 0.60 4.90 14.60
CA GLY A 658 -0.32 5.44 13.59
C GLY A 658 0.13 6.80 13.06
N TYR A 659 0.55 6.83 11.79
CA TYR A 659 1.01 8.02 11.04
C TYR A 659 2.18 8.75 11.70
N GLY A 660 3.05 8.01 12.36
CA GLY A 660 4.26 8.55 12.96
C GLY A 660 4.75 7.76 14.16
N THR A 661 5.93 8.08 14.65
CA THR A 661 6.53 7.45 15.82
C THR A 661 6.53 8.40 17.02
N GLN A 662 6.12 7.90 18.20
CA GLN A 662 5.91 8.71 19.39
C GLN A 662 7.20 9.33 19.96
N ALA A 663 7.03 10.46 20.65
CA ALA A 663 8.11 11.08 21.40
C ALA A 663 8.48 10.27 22.64
N VAL A 664 9.76 10.15 22.95
CA VAL A 664 10.29 9.49 24.16
C VAL A 664 11.27 10.45 24.87
N LYS A 665 10.81 10.99 26.00
CA LYS A 665 11.58 12.02 26.72
C LYS A 665 12.87 11.52 27.32
N SER A 666 12.91 10.27 27.78
CA SER A 666 14.08 9.67 28.43
C SER A 666 15.31 9.64 27.53
N VAL A 667 15.12 9.61 26.22
CA VAL A 667 16.18 9.58 25.20
C VAL A 667 16.11 10.77 24.24
N GLY A 668 15.33 11.81 24.54
CA GLY A 668 15.24 13.02 23.70
C GLY A 668 14.66 12.78 22.30
N LYS A 669 13.92 11.65 22.10
CA LYS A 669 13.25 11.39 20.82
C LYS A 669 12.04 12.32 20.66
N ILE A 670 11.97 13.01 19.53
CA ILE A 670 10.79 13.79 19.14
C ILE A 670 9.71 12.88 18.52
N GLN A 671 8.47 13.35 18.42
CA GLN A 671 7.48 12.72 17.57
C GLN A 671 7.83 12.96 16.10
N LEU A 672 7.86 11.91 15.30
CA LEU A 672 7.99 12.00 13.84
C LEU A 672 6.61 11.82 13.19
N THR A 673 6.45 12.32 11.98
CA THR A 673 5.23 12.19 11.17
C THR A 673 5.54 11.31 9.97
N ASP A 674 4.64 10.35 9.70
CA ASP A 674 4.65 9.52 8.52
C ASP A 674 3.39 9.82 7.67
N ALA A 675 3.43 9.54 6.38
CA ALA A 675 2.34 9.84 5.46
C ALA A 675 2.01 8.65 4.55
N ASP A 676 0.74 8.52 4.18
CA ASP A 676 0.31 7.55 3.18
C ASP A 676 0.88 7.87 1.79
N GLY A 677 0.99 6.84 0.97
CA GLY A 677 1.35 6.80 -0.43
C GLY A 677 0.48 5.80 -1.20
N PRO A 678 0.96 5.22 -2.32
CA PRO A 678 2.28 5.31 -2.93
C PRO A 678 2.50 6.49 -3.88
N ALA A 679 1.48 6.95 -4.63
CA ALA A 679 1.68 7.95 -5.69
C ALA A 679 1.85 9.40 -5.17
N SER A 680 1.88 9.60 -3.85
CA SER A 680 1.95 10.93 -3.22
C SER A 680 2.31 10.81 -1.74
N LEU A 681 2.35 11.95 -1.04
CA LEU A 681 2.31 12.01 0.41
C LEU A 681 0.94 12.53 0.84
N ASN A 682 0.21 11.74 1.62
CA ASN A 682 -1.10 12.12 2.15
C ASN A 682 -1.15 11.98 3.66
N ASN A 683 -1.56 13.04 4.35
CA ASN A 683 -1.86 12.98 5.78
C ASN A 683 -3.38 12.95 5.99
N ASN A 684 -3.90 11.79 6.31
CA ASN A 684 -5.35 11.55 6.46
C ASN A 684 -5.98 12.33 7.64
N PHE A 685 -5.20 12.77 8.62
CA PHE A 685 -5.70 13.56 9.77
C PHE A 685 -5.80 15.04 9.46
N THR A 686 -4.82 15.59 8.77
CA THR A 686 -4.81 17.03 8.45
C THR A 686 -5.51 17.33 7.13
N GLY A 687 -5.66 16.33 6.27
CA GLY A 687 -6.13 16.49 4.89
C GLY A 687 -5.13 17.20 3.99
N VAL A 688 -3.89 17.37 4.45
CA VAL A 688 -2.79 17.92 3.63
C VAL A 688 -2.18 16.79 2.81
N GLY A 689 -2.01 17.04 1.50
CA GLY A 689 -1.34 16.10 0.60
C GLY A 689 -0.36 16.84 -0.32
N SER A 690 0.46 16.03 -1.01
CA SER A 690 1.41 16.49 -2.02
C SER A 690 0.82 16.45 -3.44
N ILE A 691 1.66 16.75 -4.43
CA ILE A 691 1.37 16.45 -5.84
C ILE A 691 1.19 14.93 -5.98
N GLY A 692 0.16 14.54 -6.73
CA GLY A 692 -0.10 13.14 -7.09
C GLY A 692 0.59 12.78 -8.40
N PHE A 693 1.41 11.74 -8.35
CA PHE A 693 2.10 11.16 -9.50
C PHE A 693 1.21 10.15 -10.23
N PRO A 694 1.57 9.73 -11.45
CA PRO A 694 0.98 8.56 -12.09
C PRO A 694 1.05 7.34 -11.16
N ALA A 695 0.14 6.39 -11.35
CA ALA A 695 0.07 5.17 -10.53
C ALA A 695 1.32 4.29 -10.66
N SER A 696 1.59 3.40 -9.70
CA SER A 696 2.76 2.51 -9.73
C SER A 696 2.80 1.65 -11.00
N THR A 697 1.63 1.21 -11.50
CA THR A 697 1.53 0.56 -12.82
C THR A 697 2.10 1.43 -13.95
N ALA A 698 1.92 2.76 -13.89
CA ALA A 698 2.52 3.66 -14.89
C ALA A 698 4.05 3.68 -14.79
N PHE A 699 4.60 3.69 -13.57
CA PHE A 699 6.06 3.58 -13.39
C PHE A 699 6.61 2.29 -13.99
N ALA A 700 5.94 1.16 -13.76
CA ALA A 700 6.33 -0.10 -14.38
C ALA A 700 6.30 -0.02 -15.91
N CYS A 701 5.25 0.60 -16.51
CA CYS A 701 5.15 0.79 -17.95
C CYS A 701 6.25 1.68 -18.55
N THR A 702 6.95 2.50 -17.73
CA THR A 702 8.09 3.26 -18.21
C THR A 702 9.30 2.38 -18.54
N TRP A 703 9.47 1.25 -17.87
CA TRP A 703 10.69 0.43 -17.91
C TRP A 703 11.96 1.27 -17.70
N ASN A 704 11.85 2.29 -16.84
CA ASN A 704 12.90 3.27 -16.58
C ASN A 704 13.14 3.45 -15.07
N LYS A 705 14.12 2.72 -14.56
CA LYS A 705 14.51 2.75 -13.15
C LYS A 705 15.01 4.13 -12.67
N ASP A 706 15.56 4.95 -13.60
CA ASP A 706 16.04 6.28 -13.24
C ASP A 706 14.88 7.24 -12.95
N LEU A 707 13.74 7.12 -13.66
CA LEU A 707 12.53 7.87 -13.35
C LEU A 707 11.93 7.44 -12.00
N ALA A 708 11.93 6.13 -11.70
CA ALA A 708 11.49 5.62 -10.41
C ALA A 708 12.37 6.19 -9.27
N LYS A 709 13.69 6.23 -9.45
CA LYS A 709 14.61 6.85 -8.49
C LYS A 709 14.37 8.35 -8.32
N GLN A 710 14.21 9.09 -9.42
CA GLN A 710 13.91 10.52 -9.38
C GLN A 710 12.58 10.81 -8.68
N PHE A 711 11.59 9.93 -8.84
CA PHE A 711 10.35 10.02 -8.08
C PHE A 711 10.59 9.84 -6.58
N GLY A 712 11.37 8.84 -6.17
CA GLY A 712 11.77 8.67 -4.77
C GLY A 712 12.48 9.91 -4.20
N GLU A 713 13.39 10.53 -4.98
CA GLU A 713 14.05 11.79 -4.61
C GLU A 713 13.04 12.94 -4.47
N MET A 714 12.05 13.01 -5.36
CA MET A 714 10.98 14.02 -5.30
C MET A 714 10.05 13.79 -4.10
N ILE A 715 9.72 12.55 -3.77
CA ILE A 715 9.04 12.20 -2.51
C ILE A 715 9.83 12.77 -1.33
N GLY A 716 11.16 12.63 -1.34
CA GLY A 716 12.03 13.20 -0.34
C GLY A 716 11.93 14.73 -0.24
N ASP A 717 11.99 15.43 -1.35
CA ASP A 717 11.87 16.90 -1.39
C ASP A 717 10.49 17.36 -0.90
N MET A 718 9.41 16.68 -1.31
CA MET A 718 8.04 16.94 -0.80
C MET A 718 7.92 16.63 0.69
N ALA A 719 8.54 15.55 1.18
CA ALA A 719 8.55 15.17 2.58
C ALA A 719 9.25 16.21 3.46
N HIS A 720 10.35 16.80 2.98
CA HIS A 720 11.03 17.90 3.68
C HIS A 720 10.12 19.13 3.80
N ASP A 721 9.47 19.55 2.70
CA ASP A 721 8.52 20.66 2.72
C ASP A 721 7.33 20.38 3.68
N MET A 722 6.85 19.14 3.75
CA MET A 722 5.71 18.73 4.57
C MET A 722 6.09 18.29 5.99
N HIS A 723 7.37 18.29 6.35
CA HIS A 723 7.89 17.77 7.63
C HIS A 723 7.54 16.30 7.89
N VAL A 724 7.54 15.48 6.85
CA VAL A 724 7.33 14.02 6.90
C VAL A 724 8.68 13.31 7.00
N ALA A 725 8.78 12.30 7.85
CA ALA A 725 9.98 11.48 8.03
C ALA A 725 9.87 10.11 7.36
N GLY A 726 8.68 9.52 7.33
CA GLY A 726 8.39 8.21 6.76
C GLY A 726 7.27 8.24 5.73
N TRP A 727 7.37 7.36 4.74
CA TRP A 727 6.44 7.23 3.64
C TRP A 727 5.91 5.79 3.55
N TYR A 728 4.57 5.60 3.68
CA TYR A 728 3.92 4.29 3.60
C TYR A 728 3.83 3.80 2.14
N ALA A 729 4.99 3.53 1.58
CA ALA A 729 5.21 3.09 0.19
C ALA A 729 6.70 2.71 -0.02
N PRO A 730 7.05 2.15 -1.20
CA PRO A 730 6.18 1.72 -2.29
C PRO A 730 5.37 0.46 -1.95
N ALA A 731 4.27 0.27 -2.67
CA ALA A 731 3.51 -0.97 -2.64
C ALA A 731 3.95 -1.87 -3.81
N MET A 732 4.25 -3.15 -3.53
CA MET A 732 4.94 -4.01 -4.51
C MET A 732 4.45 -5.45 -4.55
N ASN A 733 3.21 -5.70 -4.13
CA ASN A 733 2.61 -7.01 -4.32
C ASN A 733 2.45 -7.31 -5.82
N ILE A 734 2.27 -8.58 -6.16
CA ILE A 734 2.28 -9.01 -7.55
C ILE A 734 0.88 -8.86 -8.18
N HIS A 735 0.82 -8.46 -9.45
CA HIS A 735 -0.40 -8.49 -10.26
C HIS A 735 -0.76 -9.95 -10.60
N ARG A 736 -1.12 -10.70 -9.56
CA ARG A 736 -1.46 -12.12 -9.67
C ARG A 736 -2.71 -12.35 -10.52
N ASN A 737 -3.65 -11.42 -10.45
CA ASN A 737 -4.94 -11.52 -11.15
C ASN A 737 -5.43 -10.14 -11.60
N ALA A 738 -5.96 -10.04 -12.82
CA ALA A 738 -6.46 -8.80 -13.41
C ALA A 738 -7.55 -8.10 -12.57
N PHE A 739 -8.28 -8.85 -11.75
CA PHE A 739 -9.41 -8.33 -10.97
C PHE A 739 -9.02 -7.77 -9.59
N SER A 740 -7.75 -7.76 -9.21
CA SER A 740 -7.31 -7.15 -7.95
C SER A 740 -7.64 -5.65 -7.91
N GLY A 741 -8.23 -5.20 -6.79
CA GLY A 741 -8.66 -3.80 -6.62
C GLY A 741 -7.50 -2.82 -6.50
N ARG A 742 -6.35 -3.25 -5.98
CA ARG A 742 -5.17 -2.39 -5.74
C ARG A 742 -4.08 -2.51 -6.80
N THR A 743 -4.37 -3.06 -7.97
CA THR A 743 -3.42 -3.12 -9.10
C THR A 743 -2.77 -1.76 -9.40
N PHE A 744 -3.50 -0.66 -9.23
CA PHE A 744 -2.96 0.69 -9.45
C PHE A 744 -1.80 1.07 -8.52
N GLU A 745 -1.72 0.46 -7.33
CA GLU A 745 -0.66 0.73 -6.35
C GLU A 745 0.57 -0.17 -6.55
N TYR A 746 0.41 -1.28 -7.25
CA TYR A 746 1.44 -2.28 -7.49
C TYR A 746 2.03 -2.08 -8.89
N PHE A 747 3.15 -2.75 -9.18
CA PHE A 747 3.90 -2.47 -10.40
C PHE A 747 3.54 -3.43 -11.55
N SER A 748 3.61 -4.75 -11.33
CA SER A 748 3.64 -5.72 -12.41
C SER A 748 3.28 -7.13 -11.95
N GLU A 749 2.99 -8.00 -12.93
CA GLU A 749 2.96 -9.46 -12.74
C GLU A 749 4.38 -10.07 -12.59
N ASP A 750 5.42 -9.35 -13.00
CA ASP A 750 6.82 -9.80 -12.91
C ASP A 750 7.50 -9.29 -11.66
N SER A 751 8.13 -10.22 -10.93
CA SER A 751 8.79 -9.93 -9.65
C SER A 751 10.06 -9.11 -9.79
N LEU A 752 10.82 -9.26 -10.89
CA LEU A 752 12.04 -8.48 -11.12
C LEU A 752 11.70 -7.04 -11.49
N LEU A 753 10.77 -6.82 -12.44
CA LEU A 753 10.33 -5.46 -12.80
C LEU A 753 9.78 -4.72 -11.58
N SER A 754 8.93 -5.38 -10.79
CA SER A 754 8.40 -4.82 -9.53
C SER A 754 9.52 -4.49 -8.54
N GLY A 755 10.49 -5.38 -8.38
CA GLY A 755 11.64 -5.20 -7.47
C GLY A 755 12.55 -4.05 -7.90
N VAL A 756 12.89 -3.95 -9.20
CA VAL A 756 13.72 -2.86 -9.74
C VAL A 756 13.06 -1.49 -9.56
N MET A 757 11.76 -1.38 -9.85
CA MET A 757 11.05 -0.12 -9.68
C MET A 757 10.95 0.26 -8.21
N ALA A 758 10.52 -0.64 -7.34
CA ALA A 758 10.38 -0.40 -5.91
C ALA A 758 11.73 -0.06 -5.24
N SER A 759 12.79 -0.83 -5.51
CA SER A 759 14.12 -0.56 -4.95
C SER A 759 14.68 0.79 -5.38
N SER A 760 14.41 1.19 -6.63
CA SER A 760 14.81 2.51 -7.16
C SER A 760 14.09 3.66 -6.44
N GLU A 761 12.78 3.56 -6.24
CA GLU A 761 12.00 4.54 -5.46
C GLU A 761 12.50 4.66 -4.02
N ILE A 762 12.73 3.51 -3.35
CA ILE A 762 13.25 3.47 -1.97
C ILE A 762 14.64 4.12 -1.90
N SER A 763 15.53 3.78 -2.83
CA SER A 763 16.88 4.36 -2.90
C SER A 763 16.82 5.89 -3.07
N GLY A 764 15.91 6.38 -3.91
CA GLY A 764 15.65 7.80 -4.10
C GLY A 764 15.20 8.50 -2.83
N ALA A 765 14.15 8.00 -2.16
CA ALA A 765 13.63 8.56 -0.91
C ALA A 765 14.67 8.51 0.22
N LYS A 766 15.39 7.40 0.36
CA LYS A 766 16.48 7.22 1.32
C LYS A 766 17.61 8.24 1.11
N SER A 767 17.95 8.57 -0.14
CA SER A 767 18.98 9.57 -0.44
C SER A 767 18.68 10.96 0.15
N LYS A 768 17.39 11.22 0.44
CA LYS A 768 16.90 12.41 1.12
C LYS A 768 16.64 12.20 2.62
N GLY A 769 16.98 11.04 3.17
CA GLY A 769 16.78 10.69 4.58
C GLY A 769 15.33 10.41 4.96
N VAL A 770 14.47 10.06 4.02
CA VAL A 770 13.09 9.60 4.24
C VAL A 770 13.08 8.07 4.22
N TYR A 771 12.55 7.45 5.29
CA TYR A 771 12.41 6.01 5.34
C TYR A 771 11.09 5.56 4.70
N SER A 772 11.20 4.56 3.83
CA SER A 772 10.08 4.00 3.07
C SER A 772 9.59 2.72 3.72
N PHE A 773 8.25 2.61 3.92
CA PHE A 773 7.60 1.39 4.38
C PHE A 773 7.18 0.55 3.18
N MET A 774 8.06 -0.33 2.73
CA MET A 774 7.71 -1.27 1.66
C MET A 774 6.51 -2.13 2.09
N LYS A 775 5.49 -2.26 1.23
CA LYS A 775 4.20 -2.87 1.60
C LYS A 775 3.59 -3.68 0.45
N HIS A 776 2.63 -4.59 0.71
CA HIS A 776 2.26 -5.15 2.01
C HIS A 776 2.92 -6.51 2.19
N PHE A 777 3.72 -6.67 3.18
CA PHE A 777 4.61 -7.82 3.38
C PHE A 777 3.91 -8.93 4.17
N ALA A 778 3.43 -10.02 3.49
CA ALA A 778 3.47 -10.35 2.09
C ALA A 778 2.15 -11.03 1.64
N LEU A 779 2.04 -11.37 0.34
CA LEU A 779 0.90 -12.10 -0.26
C LEU A 779 -0.46 -11.37 -0.17
N ASN A 780 -0.47 -10.06 -0.23
CA ASN A 780 -1.71 -9.26 -0.26
C ASN A 780 -2.08 -8.91 -1.72
N ASP A 781 -2.37 -9.93 -2.54
CA ASP A 781 -2.60 -9.78 -3.98
C ASP A 781 -4.09 -9.73 -4.35
N GLN A 782 -4.99 -9.65 -3.35
CA GLN A 782 -6.42 -9.40 -3.51
C GLN A 782 -6.99 -8.64 -2.30
N GLU A 783 -8.10 -7.94 -2.50
CA GLU A 783 -8.78 -7.15 -1.46
C GLU A 783 -9.87 -7.94 -0.73
N THR A 784 -10.50 -8.88 -1.43
CA THR A 784 -11.58 -9.69 -0.90
C THR A 784 -11.13 -10.49 0.33
N LYS A 785 -11.81 -10.27 1.46
CA LYS A 785 -11.55 -10.92 2.77
C LYS A 785 -10.18 -10.63 3.40
N ARG A 786 -9.37 -9.73 2.89
CA ARG A 786 -8.02 -9.48 3.42
C ARG A 786 -8.01 -9.14 4.92
N THR A 787 -9.01 -8.43 5.44
CA THR A 787 -9.18 -8.07 6.86
C THR A 787 -9.99 -9.10 7.67
N GLU A 788 -10.40 -10.21 7.06
CA GLU A 788 -11.24 -11.24 7.65
C GLU A 788 -10.48 -12.59 7.81
N MET A 789 -9.20 -12.55 8.17
CA MET A 789 -8.34 -13.73 8.32
C MET A 789 -8.26 -14.56 7.02
N LEU A 790 -7.91 -13.93 5.91
CA LEU A 790 -7.69 -14.60 4.63
C LEU A 790 -6.39 -15.42 4.69
N CYS A 791 -6.50 -16.73 4.67
CA CYS A 791 -5.36 -17.65 4.58
C CYS A 791 -4.89 -17.77 3.14
N THR A 792 -3.67 -17.33 2.84
CA THR A 792 -3.05 -17.47 1.52
C THR A 792 -2.12 -18.67 1.52
N TRP A 793 -2.41 -19.66 0.64
CA TRP A 793 -1.65 -20.88 0.53
C TRP A 793 -0.78 -20.88 -0.73
N THR A 794 0.52 -21.07 -0.57
CA THR A 794 1.49 -21.16 -1.66
C THR A 794 2.68 -22.03 -1.27
N ASN A 795 3.46 -22.54 -2.24
CA ASN A 795 4.66 -23.28 -1.93
C ASN A 795 5.88 -22.37 -1.71
N GLU A 796 6.92 -22.90 -1.09
CA GLU A 796 8.15 -22.18 -0.75
C GLU A 796 8.83 -21.56 -1.98
N GLN A 797 8.85 -22.25 -3.12
CA GLN A 797 9.47 -21.75 -4.34
C GLN A 797 8.76 -20.50 -4.85
N ALA A 798 7.43 -20.54 -4.99
CA ALA A 798 6.65 -19.38 -5.40
C ALA A 798 6.75 -18.23 -4.40
N MET A 799 6.76 -18.57 -3.10
CA MET A 799 6.95 -17.59 -2.04
C MET A 799 8.23 -16.78 -2.27
N ARG A 800 9.37 -17.46 -2.51
CA ARG A 800 10.69 -16.85 -2.65
C ARG A 800 10.93 -16.17 -3.99
N GLU A 801 10.58 -16.85 -5.09
CA GLU A 801 10.92 -16.38 -6.45
C GLU A 801 9.93 -15.35 -7.01
N ILE A 802 8.69 -15.35 -6.53
CA ILE A 802 7.62 -14.47 -7.03
C ILE A 802 7.23 -13.42 -6.00
N TYR A 803 6.67 -13.83 -4.86
CA TYR A 803 5.97 -12.91 -3.95
C TYR A 803 6.91 -12.16 -3.00
N LEU A 804 8.03 -12.74 -2.60
CA LEU A 804 9.02 -12.10 -1.73
C LEU A 804 10.14 -11.39 -2.50
N LYS A 805 10.37 -11.73 -3.77
CA LYS A 805 11.49 -11.18 -4.57
C LYS A 805 11.51 -9.64 -4.63
N PRO A 806 10.39 -8.91 -4.84
CA PRO A 806 10.41 -7.45 -4.85
C PRO A 806 10.84 -6.86 -3.50
N PHE A 807 10.44 -7.48 -2.40
CA PHE A 807 10.81 -7.06 -1.04
C PHE A 807 12.28 -7.37 -0.74
N GLU A 808 12.78 -8.53 -1.16
CA GLU A 808 14.20 -8.89 -1.07
C GLU A 808 15.08 -7.83 -1.74
N MET A 809 14.79 -7.48 -3.00
CA MET A 809 15.50 -6.45 -3.77
C MET A 809 15.39 -5.08 -3.09
N SER A 810 14.23 -4.74 -2.55
CA SER A 810 14.02 -3.49 -1.81
C SER A 810 14.88 -3.39 -0.55
N VAL A 811 15.16 -4.50 0.14
CA VAL A 811 16.09 -4.55 1.28
C VAL A 811 17.53 -4.46 0.81
N LYS A 812 17.93 -5.32 -0.13
CA LYS A 812 19.33 -5.51 -0.52
C LYS A 812 19.87 -4.40 -1.43
N GLU A 813 19.08 -3.96 -2.39
CA GLU A 813 19.45 -2.96 -3.41
C GLU A 813 18.91 -1.57 -3.06
N GLY A 814 17.62 -1.47 -2.66
CA GLY A 814 17.00 -0.21 -2.26
C GLY A 814 17.46 0.28 -0.89
N GLY A 815 17.89 -0.62 -0.03
CA GLY A 815 18.31 -0.34 1.35
C GLY A 815 17.13 0.15 2.20
N ALA A 816 15.98 -0.51 2.09
CA ALA A 816 14.77 -0.24 2.86
C ALA A 816 15.05 -0.23 4.38
N GLN A 817 14.42 0.70 5.10
CA GLN A 817 14.58 0.90 6.54
C GLN A 817 13.27 0.70 7.32
N ALA A 818 12.16 0.48 6.63
CA ALA A 818 10.87 0.18 7.23
C ALA A 818 10.05 -0.77 6.35
N VAL A 819 9.13 -1.50 6.97
CA VAL A 819 8.24 -2.48 6.34
C VAL A 819 6.84 -2.31 6.91
N MET A 820 5.81 -2.49 6.09
CA MET A 820 4.44 -2.65 6.55
C MET A 820 3.99 -4.08 6.31
N SER A 821 3.69 -4.83 7.39
CA SER A 821 3.16 -6.19 7.30
C SER A 821 1.72 -6.19 6.77
N SER A 822 1.33 -7.26 6.07
CA SER A 822 0.02 -7.35 5.42
C SER A 822 -1.09 -7.82 6.37
N PHE A 823 -2.35 -7.65 5.96
CA PHE A 823 -3.51 -8.09 6.74
C PHE A 823 -3.75 -9.59 6.74
N ASN A 824 -3.37 -10.28 5.65
CA ASN A 824 -3.70 -11.68 5.43
C ASN A 824 -2.88 -12.62 6.32
N TYR A 825 -3.34 -13.86 6.38
CA TYR A 825 -2.59 -14.98 6.94
C TYR A 825 -1.76 -15.63 5.83
N ILE A 826 -0.51 -15.94 6.13
CA ILE A 826 0.36 -16.76 5.31
C ILE A 826 0.17 -18.20 5.79
N GLY A 827 -0.47 -19.04 4.96
CA GLY A 827 -1.00 -20.29 5.46
C GLY A 827 -1.99 -20.07 6.61
N ASN A 828 -1.66 -20.55 7.80
CA ASN A 828 -2.47 -20.42 9.01
C ASN A 828 -1.94 -19.38 10.03
N THR A 829 -0.94 -18.58 9.67
CA THR A 829 -0.30 -17.61 10.56
C THR A 829 -0.49 -16.17 10.03
N TYR A 830 -0.97 -15.27 10.87
CA TYR A 830 -1.10 -13.84 10.52
C TYR A 830 0.26 -13.26 10.15
N ALA A 831 0.37 -12.57 9.02
CA ALA A 831 1.64 -12.06 8.48
C ALA A 831 2.40 -11.16 9.48
N GLY A 832 1.69 -10.29 10.23
CA GLY A 832 2.26 -9.45 11.29
C GLY A 832 2.72 -10.24 12.52
N ALA A 833 2.37 -11.52 12.63
CA ALA A 833 2.74 -12.42 13.72
C ALA A 833 3.55 -13.64 13.25
N ASP A 834 4.10 -13.59 12.04
CA ASP A 834 4.87 -14.68 11.45
C ASP A 834 6.39 -14.47 11.65
N SER A 835 6.95 -15.21 12.62
CA SER A 835 8.38 -15.11 12.93
C SER A 835 9.28 -15.70 11.83
N ALA A 836 8.80 -16.66 11.03
CA ALA A 836 9.54 -17.18 9.88
C ALA A 836 9.74 -16.08 8.84
N LEU A 837 8.67 -15.35 8.54
CA LEU A 837 8.70 -14.20 7.62
C LEU A 837 9.53 -13.03 8.18
N LEU A 838 9.23 -12.58 9.41
CA LEU A 838 9.74 -11.30 9.95
C LEU A 838 11.13 -11.41 10.59
N GLN A 839 11.42 -12.52 11.25
CA GLN A 839 12.72 -12.70 11.90
C GLN A 839 13.68 -13.53 11.08
N THR A 840 13.25 -14.70 10.56
CA THR A 840 14.16 -15.58 9.85
C THR A 840 14.47 -15.04 8.45
N VAL A 841 13.47 -14.81 7.62
CA VAL A 841 13.70 -14.35 6.24
C VAL A 841 14.11 -12.88 6.20
N LEU A 842 13.25 -11.97 6.66
CA LEU A 842 13.50 -10.53 6.54
C LEU A 842 14.79 -10.10 7.24
N ARG A 843 14.95 -10.46 8.51
CA ARG A 843 16.10 -10.00 9.33
C ARG A 843 17.30 -10.92 9.26
N GLY A 844 17.07 -12.24 9.31
CA GLY A 844 18.12 -13.25 9.30
C GLY A 844 18.75 -13.41 7.92
N GLU A 845 17.97 -13.83 6.93
CA GLU A 845 18.48 -14.10 5.59
C GLU A 845 18.88 -12.81 4.88
N TRP A 846 17.97 -11.83 4.75
CA TRP A 846 18.27 -10.60 4.01
C TRP A 846 19.04 -9.54 4.78
N GLY A 847 19.13 -9.65 6.11
CA GLY A 847 19.87 -8.72 6.96
C GLY A 847 19.19 -7.36 7.13
N PHE A 848 17.87 -7.30 7.07
CA PHE A 848 17.11 -6.06 7.27
C PHE A 848 17.37 -5.45 8.65
N LYS A 849 17.73 -4.17 8.68
CA LYS A 849 17.95 -3.37 9.88
C LYS A 849 17.01 -2.17 9.84
N GLY A 850 15.91 -2.26 10.53
CA GLY A 850 14.86 -1.25 10.56
C GLY A 850 13.63 -1.77 11.28
N PHE A 851 12.51 -1.02 11.24
CA PHE A 851 11.33 -1.45 11.95
C PHE A 851 10.19 -1.91 11.04
N VAL A 852 9.38 -2.86 11.55
CA VAL A 852 8.18 -3.38 10.93
C VAL A 852 6.96 -2.75 11.61
N LEU A 853 6.11 -2.12 10.82
CA LEU A 853 4.81 -1.58 11.21
C LEU A 853 3.71 -2.53 10.71
N THR A 854 2.63 -2.72 11.47
CA THR A 854 1.45 -3.42 10.94
C THR A 854 0.79 -2.57 9.83
N ASP A 855 -0.01 -3.20 8.98
CA ASP A 855 -1.08 -2.48 8.30
C ASP A 855 -2.08 -1.96 9.35
N TYR A 856 -3.10 -1.18 8.93
CA TYR A 856 -4.02 -0.50 9.84
C TYR A 856 -4.55 -1.41 10.97
N PHE A 857 -4.28 -1.03 12.21
CA PHE A 857 -4.65 -1.81 13.39
C PHE A 857 -6.12 -1.53 13.78
N GLY A 858 -7.03 -2.14 13.02
CA GLY A 858 -8.45 -1.84 13.02
C GLY A 858 -9.31 -2.61 14.03
N GLY A 859 -8.70 -3.44 14.88
CA GLY A 859 -9.45 -4.26 15.84
C GLY A 859 -10.26 -5.38 15.22
N TYR A 860 -9.76 -5.98 14.13
CA TYR A 860 -10.42 -7.05 13.35
C TYR A 860 -10.50 -8.40 14.06
N GLY A 861 -10.10 -8.49 15.34
CA GLY A 861 -10.21 -9.67 16.18
C GLY A 861 -9.08 -10.68 16.05
N TYR A 862 -8.00 -10.34 15.33
CA TYR A 862 -6.81 -11.18 15.20
C TYR A 862 -5.48 -10.42 15.41
N GLN A 863 -5.47 -9.11 15.24
CA GLN A 863 -4.29 -8.28 15.51
C GLN A 863 -4.06 -8.16 17.02
N ASN A 864 -2.86 -8.55 17.51
CA ASN A 864 -2.52 -8.59 18.91
C ASN A 864 -1.04 -8.25 19.14
N ALA A 865 -0.76 -7.12 19.80
CA ALA A 865 0.59 -6.63 19.99
C ALA A 865 1.49 -7.60 20.80
N ASP A 866 0.98 -8.31 21.78
CA ASP A 866 1.74 -9.33 22.53
C ASP A 866 2.23 -10.48 21.63
N GLN A 867 1.44 -10.86 20.61
CA GLN A 867 1.83 -11.86 19.62
C GLN A 867 2.82 -11.27 18.61
N GLU A 868 2.48 -10.14 18.06
CA GLU A 868 3.19 -9.50 16.94
C GLU A 868 4.60 -9.07 17.35
N VAL A 869 4.78 -8.45 18.53
CA VAL A 869 6.10 -8.02 18.98
C VAL A 869 7.06 -9.20 19.20
N ARG A 870 6.55 -10.36 19.64
CA ARG A 870 7.35 -11.59 19.78
C ARG A 870 7.75 -12.18 18.43
N ALA A 871 6.95 -11.95 17.41
CA ALA A 871 7.22 -12.43 16.05
C ALA A 871 8.17 -11.51 15.25
N GLY A 872 8.43 -10.30 15.74
CA GLY A 872 9.36 -9.35 15.08
C GLY A 872 8.68 -8.19 14.38
N ASN A 873 7.36 -8.00 14.60
CA ASN A 873 6.67 -6.77 14.23
C ASN A 873 6.87 -5.74 15.36
N ASP A 874 7.29 -4.53 15.02
CA ASP A 874 7.82 -3.60 16.01
C ASP A 874 6.80 -2.53 16.45
N SER A 875 5.84 -2.20 15.60
CA SER A 875 4.88 -1.12 15.88
C SER A 875 3.51 -1.39 15.27
N MET A 876 2.48 -0.87 15.93
CA MET A 876 1.09 -1.02 15.53
C MET A 876 0.60 0.26 14.87
N LEU A 877 0.07 0.19 13.64
CA LEU A 877 -0.53 1.33 12.94
C LEU A 877 -1.87 1.68 13.60
N ALA A 878 -1.81 2.15 14.84
CA ALA A 878 -2.97 2.47 15.68
C ALA A 878 -2.86 3.89 16.26
N THR A 879 -4.01 4.54 16.42
CA THR A 879 -4.15 5.83 17.09
C THR A 879 -5.06 5.77 18.31
N THR A 880 -5.64 4.61 18.56
CA THR A 880 -6.57 4.33 19.65
C THR A 880 -6.18 3.06 20.40
N LYS A 881 -6.63 2.93 21.63
CA LYS A 881 -6.34 1.74 22.44
C LYS A 881 -7.31 0.61 22.09
N ILE A 882 -6.78 -0.44 21.47
CA ILE A 882 -7.48 -1.70 21.15
C ILE A 882 -6.70 -2.84 21.83
N THR A 883 -6.17 -3.79 21.05
CA THR A 883 -5.22 -4.83 21.46
C THR A 883 -3.78 -4.47 21.07
N ASN A 884 -3.51 -3.20 20.85
CA ASN A 884 -2.23 -2.64 20.44
C ASN A 884 -1.24 -2.41 21.58
N HIS A 885 -1.67 -2.48 22.85
CA HIS A 885 -0.82 -2.36 24.02
C HIS A 885 -0.31 -3.71 24.49
N ILE A 886 0.95 -3.73 24.95
CA ILE A 886 1.55 -4.93 25.53
C ILE A 886 0.92 -5.18 26.92
N THR A 887 0.39 -6.37 27.14
CA THR A 887 -0.25 -6.77 28.40
C THR A 887 0.66 -7.64 29.26
N ASP A 888 1.53 -8.43 28.62
CA ASP A 888 2.47 -9.29 29.34
C ASP A 888 3.79 -8.56 29.68
N LYS A 889 4.22 -8.71 30.95
CA LYS A 889 5.44 -8.09 31.49
C LYS A 889 6.51 -9.12 31.83
N SER A 890 6.47 -10.30 31.23
CA SER A 890 7.50 -11.31 31.37
C SER A 890 8.85 -10.84 30.79
N ALA A 891 9.94 -11.52 31.18
CA ALA A 891 11.25 -11.23 30.63
C ALA A 891 11.30 -11.42 29.11
N THR A 892 10.60 -12.41 28.59
CA THR A 892 10.44 -12.66 27.14
C THR A 892 9.77 -11.49 26.43
N SER A 893 8.68 -10.97 27.00
CA SER A 893 7.95 -9.82 26.46
C SER A 893 8.80 -8.56 26.45
N VAL A 894 9.42 -8.21 27.60
CA VAL A 894 10.24 -6.99 27.72
C VAL A 894 11.47 -7.04 26.81
N LYS A 895 12.04 -8.22 26.60
CA LYS A 895 13.12 -8.43 25.63
C LYS A 895 12.68 -8.16 24.20
N ALA A 896 11.52 -8.65 23.82
CA ALA A 896 10.93 -8.38 22.50
C ALA A 896 10.57 -6.89 22.32
N MET A 897 10.01 -6.25 23.34
CA MET A 897 9.73 -4.81 23.34
C MET A 897 11.00 -3.97 23.18
N ARG A 898 12.09 -4.37 23.86
CA ARG A 898 13.38 -3.69 23.75
C ARG A 898 13.92 -3.78 22.32
N GLN A 899 13.80 -4.95 21.68
CA GLN A 899 14.19 -5.16 20.29
C GLN A 899 13.35 -4.29 19.34
N ALA A 900 12.04 -4.27 19.51
CA ALA A 900 11.14 -3.42 18.76
C ALA A 900 11.48 -1.93 18.91
N ALA A 901 11.70 -1.48 20.15
CA ALA A 901 12.12 -0.11 20.42
C ALA A 901 13.47 0.23 19.75
N HIS A 902 14.45 -0.70 19.75
CA HIS A 902 15.71 -0.52 19.02
C HIS A 902 15.47 -0.29 17.52
N ASN A 903 14.69 -1.13 16.88
CA ASN A 903 14.38 -1.06 15.45
C ASN A 903 13.72 0.29 15.08
N ILE A 904 12.74 0.71 15.88
CA ILE A 904 12.05 2.01 15.69
C ILE A 904 13.03 3.18 15.87
N LEU A 905 13.81 3.16 16.95
CA LEU A 905 14.73 4.24 17.29
C LEU A 905 15.89 4.33 16.30
N TYR A 906 16.40 3.18 15.81
CA TYR A 906 17.44 3.14 14.79
C TYR A 906 16.98 3.81 13.48
N THR A 907 15.79 3.47 13.01
CA THR A 907 15.21 4.08 11.80
C THR A 907 14.94 5.56 12.01
N ALA A 908 14.36 5.94 13.16
CA ALA A 908 14.08 7.33 13.50
C ALA A 908 15.36 8.17 13.59
N ALA A 909 16.42 7.65 14.23
CA ALA A 909 17.71 8.33 14.37
C ALA A 909 18.35 8.64 13.02
N ASN A 910 18.20 7.74 12.04
CA ASN A 910 18.79 7.87 10.70
C ASN A 910 17.88 8.63 9.71
N SER A 911 16.77 9.22 10.17
CA SER A 911 15.94 10.10 9.34
C SER A 911 16.58 11.49 9.19
N TRP A 912 16.17 12.21 8.12
CA TRP A 912 16.63 13.59 7.87
C TRP A 912 16.36 14.54 9.04
N GLN A 913 15.38 14.23 9.90
CA GLN A 913 15.04 15.03 11.08
C GLN A 913 16.18 15.13 12.09
N TYR A 914 17.04 14.10 12.20
CA TYR A 914 18.19 14.06 13.12
C TYR A 914 19.53 14.35 12.46
N ALA A 915 19.58 14.54 11.13
CA ALA A 915 20.82 14.76 10.38
C ALA A 915 21.64 15.98 10.84
N ASN A 916 21.00 16.96 11.49
CA ASN A 916 21.62 18.18 12.00
C ASN A 916 21.64 18.25 13.55
N GLY A 917 21.61 17.10 14.23
CA GLY A 917 21.59 16.98 15.68
C GLY A 917 20.17 16.99 16.27
N GLU A 918 20.02 17.49 17.53
CA GLU A 918 18.73 17.44 18.21
C GLU A 918 17.67 18.34 17.51
N PRO A 919 16.55 17.77 17.03
CA PRO A 919 15.53 18.55 16.32
C PRO A 919 14.81 19.53 17.23
N LYS A 920 14.52 20.73 16.73
CA LYS A 920 13.72 21.73 17.46
C LYS A 920 12.25 21.45 17.21
N VAL A 921 11.49 21.18 18.27
CA VAL A 921 10.04 20.90 18.18
C VAL A 921 9.22 22.01 18.78
N ALA A 922 8.24 22.49 18.04
CA ALA A 922 7.20 23.36 18.57
C ALA A 922 6.23 22.54 19.45
N THR A 923 5.90 23.06 20.65
CA THR A 923 4.87 22.41 21.49
C THR A 923 3.52 22.43 20.76
N PRO A 924 2.82 21.30 20.61
CA PRO A 924 1.51 21.28 19.99
C PRO A 924 0.53 22.27 20.61
N ILE A 925 -0.25 22.97 19.76
CA ILE A 925 -1.18 24.04 20.21
C ILE A 925 -2.11 23.54 21.30
N TRP A 926 -2.61 22.31 21.23
CA TRP A 926 -3.51 21.76 22.25
C TRP A 926 -2.83 21.61 23.61
N LYS A 927 -1.53 21.27 23.67
CA LYS A 927 -0.77 21.21 24.95
C LYS A 927 -0.59 22.60 25.54
N THR A 928 -0.29 23.60 24.71
CA THR A 928 -0.20 25.00 25.15
C THR A 928 -1.53 25.48 25.71
N ALA A 929 -2.65 25.20 25.00
CA ALA A 929 -3.99 25.53 25.48
C ALA A 929 -4.33 24.84 26.80
N MET A 930 -3.96 23.56 26.96
CA MET A 930 -4.14 22.81 28.21
C MET A 930 -3.34 23.42 29.36
N TYR A 931 -2.08 23.78 29.18
CA TYR A 931 -1.25 24.43 30.21
C TYR A 931 -1.80 25.80 30.63
N VAL A 932 -2.29 26.58 29.67
CA VAL A 932 -2.99 27.86 29.97
C VAL A 932 -4.26 27.59 30.78
N ALA A 933 -5.06 26.60 30.38
CA ALA A 933 -6.26 26.21 31.12
C ALA A 933 -5.93 25.77 32.55
N TRP A 934 -4.87 25.00 32.76
CA TRP A 934 -4.41 24.62 34.10
C TRP A 934 -4.00 25.86 34.94
N GLY A 935 -3.27 26.78 34.35
CA GLY A 935 -2.91 28.04 35.02
C GLY A 935 -4.13 28.83 35.48
N VAL A 936 -5.14 28.96 34.61
CA VAL A 936 -6.42 29.61 34.96
C VAL A 936 -7.15 28.88 36.07
N VAL A 937 -7.26 27.53 35.96
CA VAL A 937 -7.91 26.70 37.01
C VAL A 937 -7.17 26.81 38.33
N ALA A 938 -5.86 26.78 38.35
CA ALA A 938 -5.07 26.93 39.58
C ALA A 938 -5.32 28.26 40.27
N VAL A 939 -5.34 29.37 39.51
CA VAL A 939 -5.64 30.71 40.05
C VAL A 939 -7.07 30.76 40.61
N LEU A 940 -8.04 30.18 39.88
CA LEU A 940 -9.44 30.10 40.35
C LEU A 940 -9.57 29.26 41.63
N VAL A 941 -8.94 28.11 41.72
CA VAL A 941 -8.95 27.23 42.89
C VAL A 941 -8.35 27.95 44.11
N ILE A 942 -7.16 28.57 43.94
CA ILE A 942 -6.50 29.33 45.01
C ILE A 942 -7.41 30.49 45.46
N GLY A 943 -8.00 31.25 44.53
CA GLY A 943 -8.92 32.35 44.84
C GLY A 943 -10.18 31.90 45.59
N LEU A 944 -10.79 30.77 45.13
CA LEU A 944 -11.97 30.21 45.77
C LEU A 944 -11.63 29.62 47.15
N GLU A 945 -10.50 29.01 47.33
CA GLU A 945 -10.01 28.49 48.60
C GLU A 945 -9.79 29.63 49.61
N PHE A 946 -9.11 30.67 49.17
CA PHE A 946 -8.91 31.91 50.01
C PHE A 946 -10.28 32.48 50.45
N LEU A 947 -11.23 32.59 49.54
CA LEU A 947 -12.57 33.11 49.87
C LEU A 947 -13.33 32.16 50.82
N THR A 948 -13.18 30.86 50.66
CA THR A 948 -13.80 29.81 51.51
C THR A 948 -13.27 29.91 52.94
N ILE A 949 -11.93 29.98 53.09
CA ILE A 949 -11.27 30.12 54.38
C ILE A 949 -11.67 31.44 55.03
N LYS A 950 -11.60 32.58 54.32
CA LYS A 950 -11.98 33.88 54.81
C LYS A 950 -13.44 33.90 55.27
N ARG A 951 -14.36 33.36 54.55
CA ARG A 951 -15.80 33.23 54.93
C ARG A 951 -16.01 32.30 56.12
N TYR A 952 -15.25 31.22 56.22
CA TYR A 952 -15.28 30.31 57.35
C TYR A 952 -14.84 31.04 58.65
N LEU A 953 -13.66 31.71 58.62
CA LEU A 953 -13.12 32.43 59.76
C LEU A 953 -14.04 33.59 60.20
N SER A 954 -14.61 34.33 59.25
CA SER A 954 -15.61 35.38 59.53
C SER A 954 -16.84 34.83 60.24
N ARG A 955 -17.40 33.69 59.80
CA ARG A 955 -18.56 33.08 60.39
C ARG A 955 -18.25 32.50 61.77
N LYS A 956 -17.06 31.95 61.98
CA LYS A 956 -16.63 31.50 63.33
C LYS A 956 -16.47 32.64 64.31
N LYS A 957 -15.91 33.82 63.90
CA LYS A 957 -15.85 35.03 64.71
C LYS A 957 -17.23 35.54 65.09
N ALA A 958 -18.19 35.55 64.14
CA ALA A 958 -19.54 36.00 64.42
C ALA A 958 -20.29 35.14 65.42
N VAL A 959 -19.99 33.82 65.44
CA VAL A 959 -20.57 32.91 66.46
C VAL A 959 -19.94 33.11 67.85
N ALA A 960 -18.64 33.37 67.94
CA ALA A 960 -17.93 33.66 69.18
C ALA A 960 -18.30 34.99 69.81
N THR A 961 -18.86 35.96 69.05
CA THR A 961 -19.35 37.27 69.58
C THR A 961 -20.77 37.21 70.08
N ILE A 962 -21.49 36.08 70.06
CA ILE A 962 -22.86 35.84 70.52
C ILE A 962 -22.90 34.90 71.75
N GLU A 963 -21.84 34.86 72.60
CA GLU A 963 -21.94 34.22 73.88
C GLU A 963 -22.64 35.19 74.85
N PRO A 964 -23.64 34.74 75.66
CA PRO A 964 -24.47 35.63 76.44
C PRO A 964 -23.69 36.25 77.55
N ALA A 965 -24.01 37.54 77.79
CA ALA A 965 -23.66 38.28 79.02
C ALA A 965 -24.11 37.53 80.23
N ALA A 966 -23.19 37.45 81.22
CA ALA A 966 -23.44 36.78 82.50
C ALA A 966 -24.72 37.28 83.15
N GLU A 967 -25.48 36.35 83.74
CA GLU A 967 -26.57 36.65 84.64
C GLU A 967 -26.13 37.47 85.85
N PRO A 968 -26.89 38.47 86.25
CA PRO A 968 -26.56 39.28 87.44
C PRO A 968 -26.69 38.39 88.67
N ALA A 969 -25.73 38.47 89.59
CA ALA A 969 -25.70 37.87 90.84
C ALA A 969 -26.88 38.43 91.71
N GLN A 970 -27.81 37.57 92.20
CA GLN A 970 -28.71 37.93 93.28
C GLN A 970 -27.94 37.97 94.61
N ALA A 971 -27.95 39.11 95.21
CA ALA A 971 -27.60 39.31 96.63
C ALA A 971 -28.77 38.88 97.48
N GLU A 972 -28.65 37.92 98.28
CA GLU A 972 -28.88 37.63 99.65
C GLU A 972 -28.69 36.20 100.04
#